data_f6b0ff1e75f02a3e55c0f7c9ff4c0709
#
_entry.id   f6b0ff1e75f02a3e55c0f7c9ff4c0709
#
_cell.length_a   1.000
_cell.length_b   1.000
_cell.length_c   1.000
_cell.angle_alpha   90.00
_cell.angle_beta   90.00
_cell.angle_gamma   90.00
#
_symmetry.space_group_name_H-M   'P 1'
#
loop_
_entity.id
_entity.type
_entity.pdbx_description
1 polymer ?
#
loop_
_entity_poly.entity_id
_entity_poly.type
_entity_poly.pdbx_seq_one_letter_code
_entity_poly.pdbx_strand_id
1 'polypeptide(L)'
;MTLVNKGLDLLRDVKAFWRVPAKGDYVAYKEYLMLSLGWLGMRLATVFGIGFGVNDAFTAMTLHMTHRDLLIVGYICTAIGYALAPVNAYIIDNLRSRVGKYKVYVKLGVPAGILSLFALFFPYEKLGYIPMVVSLFLIGQIQGYVQGWYNTGVSNLVYVISPNSQERVKIMMVSSLVHNFAPSLTGLIIPVLSDVFADGDLYNIRTYRMVYPVFIIVGVALSMTAYFGVQERIVQPRSQVTGVGFREALGAVAHNKLFWIKCTDSWNNFMEDCKNVLMQWLFYYGKVGSMTMYGIIDTVSYNSSMWAMLFSPWLINKLGKRGFKLVKNISQVFITIGLALTYKKSILFIGIFYFLNRFWETTEVIDRSIESDIRDYQQYISGERIDGAFGVVESYVGGAIGAVTNLFIPWVYKKKGFDGTDYSVLEVYDDKGVYKPNNILYSLLDTLLKVSLVGAVIDVFPWIFYDLSDAQQKSVIRIIRIRSAVEDSHAGVVSDDLYCEACEAVSSMHEFDGLDKKQKLGKDDGDKKTVKQKNKEIKEFNEEVEIASLVKSELLRYTTEFGKAFRAYCENLTSYGENDFYKYSEVFVEASLALPQGENKEEKNLRADAIRNAKAISKSSKSVAKYFPNGVTVFDSAEYEKLYDLPEETKEQRAEKNRILKKANKERKRYGNVMKPFLFAKRHVILAAGYDEIDTFTENYDESFARLEAEHERKRLETERAAAERKAEAANRRKSLKK
;
A
#
# COMPACT_ATOMS: atom_id res chain seq x y z
N MET A 1 -31.11 22.36 -1.33
CA MET A 1 -29.75 22.88 -1.54
C MET A 1 -29.31 22.45 -2.93
N THR A 2 -29.11 23.38 -3.86
CA THR A 2 -28.76 23.05 -5.25
C THR A 2 -27.32 22.50 -5.33
N LEU A 3 -27.02 21.65 -6.32
CA LEU A 3 -25.71 21.11 -6.60
C LEU A 3 -24.61 22.21 -6.69
N VAL A 4 -25.02 23.39 -7.19
CA VAL A 4 -24.16 24.58 -7.28
C VAL A 4 -23.70 25.06 -5.90
N ASN A 5 -24.60 25.11 -4.90
CA ASN A 5 -24.24 25.56 -3.55
C ASN A 5 -23.27 24.57 -2.87
N LYS A 6 -23.46 23.25 -3.06
CA LYS A 6 -22.51 22.25 -2.57
C LYS A 6 -21.13 22.38 -3.22
N GLY A 7 -21.09 22.71 -4.53
CA GLY A 7 -19.82 22.95 -5.22
C GLY A 7 -19.08 24.20 -4.72
N LEU A 8 -19.82 25.28 -4.42
CA LEU A 8 -19.26 26.51 -3.86
C LEU A 8 -18.74 26.31 -2.42
N ASP A 9 -19.46 25.55 -1.61
CA ASP A 9 -19.02 25.20 -0.25
C ASP A 9 -17.73 24.34 -0.30
N LEU A 10 -17.67 23.35 -1.20
CA LEU A 10 -16.45 22.56 -1.41
C LEU A 10 -15.25 23.42 -1.84
N LEU A 11 -15.46 24.39 -2.74
CA LEU A 11 -14.39 25.30 -3.15
C LEU A 11 -13.92 26.22 -2.01
N ARG A 12 -14.84 26.65 -1.14
CA ARG A 12 -14.51 27.42 0.07
C ARG A 12 -13.67 26.58 1.05
N ASP A 13 -14.07 25.33 1.27
CA ASP A 13 -13.35 24.40 2.13
C ASP A 13 -11.95 24.11 1.58
N VAL A 14 -11.83 23.82 0.28
CA VAL A 14 -10.53 23.63 -0.37
C VAL A 14 -9.63 24.86 -0.21
N LYS A 15 -10.18 26.07 -0.32
CA LYS A 15 -9.41 27.32 -0.14
C LYS A 15 -9.00 27.52 1.31
N ALA A 16 -9.91 27.26 2.27
CA ALA A 16 -9.63 27.40 3.70
C ALA A 16 -8.59 26.40 4.20
N PHE A 17 -8.67 25.14 3.77
CA PHE A 17 -7.79 24.06 4.22
C PHE A 17 -6.71 23.68 3.20
N TRP A 18 -6.32 24.63 2.35
CA TRP A 18 -5.32 24.38 1.31
C TRP A 18 -3.96 24.00 1.85
N ARG A 19 -3.51 24.63 2.96
CA ARG A 19 -2.20 24.44 3.55
C ARG A 19 -2.22 23.85 4.96
N VAL A 20 -3.36 23.92 5.62
CA VAL A 20 -3.58 23.42 6.98
C VAL A 20 -4.68 22.37 6.92
N PRO A 21 -4.52 21.21 7.55
CA PRO A 21 -5.57 20.20 7.60
C PRO A 21 -6.85 20.75 8.26
N ALA A 22 -8.01 20.21 7.86
CA ALA A 22 -9.25 20.44 8.57
C ALA A 22 -9.21 19.79 9.96
N LYS A 23 -10.02 20.28 10.90
CA LYS A 23 -10.08 19.70 12.25
C LYS A 23 -10.47 18.22 12.17
N GLY A 24 -9.59 17.34 12.67
CA GLY A 24 -9.74 15.89 12.64
C GLY A 24 -9.12 15.20 11.40
N ASP A 25 -8.61 15.94 10.43
CA ASP A 25 -7.82 15.44 9.30
C ASP A 25 -6.31 15.74 9.53
N TYR A 26 -5.45 14.93 8.95
CA TYR A 26 -3.97 15.05 9.07
C TYR A 26 -3.32 15.65 7.83
N VAL A 27 -4.02 15.68 6.71
CA VAL A 27 -3.47 16.00 5.39
C VAL A 27 -4.17 17.22 4.81
N ALA A 28 -3.41 18.23 4.38
CA ALA A 28 -3.93 19.42 3.72
C ALA A 28 -4.28 19.13 2.25
N TYR A 29 -5.24 19.84 1.67
CA TYR A 29 -5.64 19.66 0.25
C TYR A 29 -4.49 19.85 -0.74
N LYS A 30 -3.49 20.65 -0.41
CA LYS A 30 -2.26 20.78 -1.18
C LYS A 30 -1.52 19.44 -1.30
N GLU A 31 -1.44 18.67 -0.21
CA GLU A 31 -0.79 17.35 -0.21
C GLU A 31 -1.59 16.32 -1.03
N TYR A 32 -2.94 16.39 -0.99
CA TYR A 32 -3.80 15.58 -1.88
C TYR A 32 -3.46 15.81 -3.34
N LEU A 33 -3.38 17.09 -3.75
CA LEU A 33 -3.02 17.44 -5.13
C LEU A 33 -1.60 16.98 -5.49
N MET A 34 -0.62 17.21 -4.61
CA MET A 34 0.77 16.84 -4.86
C MET A 34 0.95 15.32 -4.98
N LEU A 35 0.26 14.54 -4.16
CA LEU A 35 0.27 13.08 -4.29
C LEU A 35 -0.43 12.61 -5.56
N SER A 36 -1.59 13.20 -5.89
CA SER A 36 -2.35 12.82 -7.08
C SER A 36 -1.59 13.13 -8.37
N LEU A 37 -0.93 14.28 -8.44
CA LEU A 37 -0.01 14.62 -9.55
C LEU A 37 1.20 13.68 -9.56
N GLY A 38 1.68 13.28 -8.38
CA GLY A 38 2.74 12.28 -8.25
C GLY A 38 2.36 10.93 -8.87
N TRP A 39 1.14 10.46 -8.64
CA TRP A 39 0.63 9.20 -9.22
C TRP A 39 0.43 9.31 -10.74
N LEU A 40 -0.14 10.41 -11.23
CA LEU A 40 -0.23 10.70 -12.66
C LEU A 40 1.17 10.71 -13.30
N GLY A 41 2.09 11.44 -12.66
CA GLY A 41 3.47 11.55 -13.12
C GLY A 41 4.19 10.22 -13.17
N MET A 42 4.02 9.38 -12.14
CA MET A 42 4.57 8.03 -12.13
C MET A 42 4.09 7.21 -13.34
N ARG A 43 2.80 7.24 -13.62
CA ARG A 43 2.23 6.48 -14.74
C ARG A 43 2.75 6.98 -16.11
N LEU A 44 2.86 8.30 -16.28
CA LEU A 44 3.44 8.88 -17.48
C LEU A 44 4.96 8.62 -17.60
N ALA A 45 5.71 8.70 -16.49
CA ALA A 45 7.14 8.42 -16.48
C ALA A 45 7.47 6.97 -16.85
N THR A 46 6.56 6.04 -16.54
CA THR A 46 6.69 4.61 -16.81
C THR A 46 5.89 4.14 -18.03
N VAL A 47 5.48 5.06 -18.91
CA VAL A 47 4.76 4.73 -20.15
C VAL A 47 5.60 3.86 -21.10
N PHE A 48 6.92 3.96 -21.01
CA PHE A 48 7.86 3.13 -21.73
C PHE A 48 8.66 2.25 -20.78
N GLY A 49 8.65 0.95 -21.06
CA GLY A 49 9.48 -0.04 -20.40
C GLY A 49 9.75 -1.18 -21.37
N ILE A 50 10.92 -1.79 -21.27
CA ILE A 50 11.25 -2.97 -22.06
C ILE A 50 10.56 -4.18 -21.41
N GLY A 51 9.55 -4.71 -22.08
CA GLY A 51 8.85 -5.93 -21.73
C GLY A 51 9.30 -7.12 -22.59
N PHE A 52 9.01 -8.33 -22.13
CA PHE A 52 9.32 -9.57 -22.86
C PHE A 52 8.06 -10.46 -22.99
N GLY A 53 6.90 -9.82 -23.10
CA GLY A 53 5.66 -10.51 -23.41
C GLY A 53 5.53 -10.79 -24.91
N VAL A 54 4.83 -11.86 -25.28
CA VAL A 54 4.60 -12.23 -26.68
C VAL A 54 3.89 -11.12 -27.46
N ASN A 55 3.07 -10.32 -26.77
CA ASN A 55 2.33 -9.19 -27.35
C ASN A 55 2.97 -7.83 -26.99
N ASP A 56 4.22 -7.80 -26.56
CA ASP A 56 4.88 -6.53 -26.24
C ASP A 56 5.08 -5.69 -27.49
N ALA A 57 4.62 -4.44 -27.44
CA ALA A 57 4.61 -3.55 -28.60
C ALA A 57 6.03 -3.18 -29.06
N PHE A 58 6.97 -3.01 -28.15
CA PHE A 58 8.33 -2.59 -28.52
C PHE A 58 9.22 -3.77 -28.93
N THR A 59 9.30 -4.81 -28.11
CA THR A 59 10.21 -5.94 -28.37
C THR A 59 9.70 -6.90 -29.44
N ALA A 60 8.38 -7.22 -29.42
CA ALA A 60 7.80 -8.13 -30.39
C ALA A 60 7.42 -7.44 -31.71
N MET A 61 6.72 -6.29 -31.64
CA MET A 61 6.13 -5.68 -32.85
C MET A 61 7.07 -4.69 -33.53
N THR A 62 7.87 -3.93 -32.77
CA THR A 62 8.81 -2.93 -33.35
C THR A 62 10.18 -3.55 -33.68
N LEU A 63 10.73 -4.38 -32.80
CA LEU A 63 12.07 -4.97 -32.97
C LEU A 63 12.04 -6.39 -33.52
N HIS A 64 10.85 -6.96 -33.75
CA HIS A 64 10.62 -8.28 -34.37
C HIS A 64 11.37 -9.41 -33.65
N MET A 65 11.42 -9.36 -32.31
CA MET A 65 12.02 -10.43 -31.53
C MET A 65 11.19 -11.70 -31.63
N THR A 66 11.81 -12.88 -31.79
CA THR A 66 11.08 -14.13 -31.95
C THR A 66 10.28 -14.49 -30.70
N HIS A 67 9.10 -15.08 -30.86
CA HIS A 67 8.25 -15.50 -29.73
C HIS A 67 8.96 -16.43 -28.76
N ARG A 68 9.82 -17.33 -29.27
CA ARG A 68 10.62 -18.24 -28.46
C ARG A 68 11.59 -17.48 -27.55
N ASP A 69 12.29 -16.49 -28.10
CA ASP A 69 13.28 -15.74 -27.34
C ASP A 69 12.61 -14.78 -26.35
N LEU A 70 11.46 -14.19 -26.72
CA LEU A 70 10.63 -13.42 -25.80
C LEU A 70 10.23 -14.25 -24.57
N LEU A 71 9.76 -15.48 -24.78
CA LEU A 71 9.40 -16.38 -23.66
C LEU A 71 10.59 -16.76 -22.81
N ILE A 72 11.71 -17.15 -23.43
CA ILE A 72 12.93 -17.55 -22.69
C ILE A 72 13.45 -16.39 -21.85
N VAL A 73 13.60 -15.20 -22.46
CA VAL A 73 14.09 -14.01 -21.76
C VAL A 73 13.09 -13.58 -20.67
N GLY A 74 11.79 -13.61 -20.95
CA GLY A 74 10.74 -13.30 -19.98
C GLY A 74 10.78 -14.22 -18.75
N TYR A 75 10.98 -15.53 -18.94
CA TYR A 75 11.15 -16.46 -17.82
C TYR A 75 12.43 -16.20 -17.02
N ILE A 76 13.54 -15.89 -17.69
CA ILE A 76 14.80 -15.53 -17.01
C ILE A 76 14.59 -14.24 -16.18
N CYS A 77 13.95 -13.22 -16.73
CA CYS A 77 13.62 -11.98 -16.02
C CYS A 77 12.75 -12.24 -14.79
N THR A 78 11.75 -13.08 -14.93
CA THR A 78 10.85 -13.48 -13.84
C THR A 78 11.61 -14.23 -12.74
N ALA A 79 12.47 -15.19 -13.10
CA ALA A 79 13.30 -15.93 -12.15
C ALA A 79 14.26 -15.02 -11.36
N ILE A 80 14.90 -14.05 -12.03
CA ILE A 80 15.74 -13.03 -11.39
C ILE A 80 14.89 -12.16 -10.45
N GLY A 81 13.70 -11.75 -10.87
CA GLY A 81 12.75 -10.99 -10.04
C GLY A 81 12.43 -11.71 -8.73
N TYR A 82 12.07 -13.00 -8.80
CA TYR A 82 11.81 -13.80 -7.60
C TYR A 82 13.06 -13.98 -6.74
N ALA A 83 14.22 -14.22 -7.32
CA ALA A 83 15.47 -14.35 -6.56
C ALA A 83 15.84 -13.09 -5.78
N LEU A 84 15.54 -11.90 -6.32
CA LEU A 84 15.84 -10.61 -5.71
C LEU A 84 14.74 -10.06 -4.83
N ALA A 85 13.52 -10.59 -4.89
CA ALA A 85 12.39 -10.14 -4.07
C ALA A 85 12.68 -10.12 -2.55
N PRO A 86 13.34 -11.15 -1.94
CA PRO A 86 13.69 -11.09 -0.53
C PRO A 86 14.68 -9.97 -0.18
N VAL A 87 15.61 -9.69 -1.09
CA VAL A 87 16.58 -8.60 -0.90
C VAL A 87 15.88 -7.25 -0.93
N ASN A 88 14.97 -7.06 -1.88
CA ASN A 88 14.17 -5.85 -1.99
C ASN A 88 13.30 -5.65 -0.74
N ALA A 89 12.62 -6.70 -0.27
CA ALA A 89 11.83 -6.65 0.95
C ALA A 89 12.68 -6.26 2.16
N TYR A 90 13.85 -6.90 2.33
CA TYR A 90 14.75 -6.57 3.42
C TYR A 90 15.20 -5.10 3.39
N ILE A 91 15.50 -4.57 2.21
CA ILE A 91 15.88 -3.17 2.04
C ILE A 91 14.71 -2.24 2.42
N ILE A 92 13.49 -2.51 1.92
CA ILE A 92 12.30 -1.71 2.20
C ILE A 92 11.96 -1.71 3.70
N ASP A 93 12.04 -2.86 4.36
CA ASP A 93 11.67 -2.99 5.76
C ASP A 93 12.68 -2.38 6.72
N ASN A 94 13.96 -2.38 6.34
CA ASN A 94 15.04 -1.88 7.19
C ASN A 94 15.55 -0.47 6.82
N LEU A 95 15.01 0.14 5.75
CA LEU A 95 15.39 1.50 5.39
C LEU A 95 14.70 2.49 6.33
N ARG A 96 15.50 3.21 7.10
CA ARG A 96 15.05 4.31 7.96
C ARG A 96 15.72 5.61 7.53
N SER A 97 14.92 6.60 7.26
CA SER A 97 15.35 7.91 6.86
C SER A 97 14.49 8.97 7.52
N ARG A 98 15.09 10.09 7.95
CA ARG A 98 14.36 11.24 8.48
C ARG A 98 13.40 11.86 7.45
N VAL A 99 13.68 11.67 6.16
CA VAL A 99 12.82 12.16 5.08
C VAL A 99 11.55 11.31 4.93
N GLY A 100 11.59 10.08 5.44
CA GLY A 100 10.51 9.09 5.35
C GLY A 100 10.99 7.73 4.82
N LYS A 101 10.14 6.73 4.93
CA LYS A 101 10.41 5.35 4.48
C LYS A 101 10.33 5.22 2.95
N TYR A 102 9.26 5.76 2.35
CA TYR A 102 8.97 5.63 0.91
C TYR A 102 9.43 6.83 0.09
N LYS A 103 9.45 8.00 0.68
CA LYS A 103 9.84 9.25 0.01
C LYS A 103 11.24 9.20 -0.59
N VAL A 104 12.16 8.42 0.02
CA VAL A 104 13.50 8.19 -0.51
C VAL A 104 13.46 7.52 -1.87
N TYR A 105 12.54 6.58 -2.09
CA TYR A 105 12.40 5.86 -3.37
C TYR A 105 11.78 6.72 -4.46
N VAL A 106 10.97 7.73 -4.11
CA VAL A 106 10.41 8.69 -5.10
C VAL A 106 11.53 9.43 -5.85
N LYS A 107 12.67 9.69 -5.21
CA LYS A 107 13.85 10.30 -5.86
C LYS A 107 14.38 9.46 -7.03
N LEU A 108 14.16 8.15 -7.01
CA LEU A 108 14.57 7.25 -8.09
C LEU A 108 13.80 7.49 -9.40
N GLY A 109 12.74 8.33 -9.38
CA GLY A 109 12.04 8.75 -10.59
C GLY A 109 12.96 9.44 -11.61
N VAL A 110 13.94 10.22 -11.15
CA VAL A 110 14.91 10.88 -12.04
C VAL A 110 15.81 9.86 -12.73
N PRO A 111 16.57 8.99 -12.04
CA PRO A 111 17.36 7.96 -12.72
C PRO A 111 16.50 6.97 -13.51
N ALA A 112 15.27 6.66 -13.08
CA ALA A 112 14.34 5.83 -13.84
C ALA A 112 13.99 6.48 -15.19
N GLY A 113 13.69 7.78 -15.21
CA GLY A 113 13.43 8.53 -16.43
C GLY A 113 14.66 8.57 -17.36
N ILE A 114 15.84 8.81 -16.82
CA ILE A 114 17.10 8.79 -17.60
C ILE A 114 17.33 7.41 -18.21
N LEU A 115 17.15 6.34 -17.46
CA LEU A 115 17.28 4.97 -17.96
C LEU A 115 16.23 4.64 -19.01
N SER A 116 14.99 5.14 -18.87
CA SER A 116 13.94 4.96 -19.87
C SER A 116 14.27 5.69 -21.17
N LEU A 117 14.79 6.92 -21.09
CA LEU A 117 15.27 7.65 -22.26
C LEU A 117 16.48 6.96 -22.91
N PHE A 118 17.44 6.50 -22.10
CA PHE A 118 18.57 5.73 -22.60
C PHE A 118 18.11 4.46 -23.33
N ALA A 119 17.22 3.69 -22.72
CA ALA A 119 16.64 2.49 -23.31
C ALA A 119 15.90 2.78 -24.62
N LEU A 120 15.22 3.91 -24.72
CA LEU A 120 14.45 4.33 -25.89
C LEU A 120 15.35 4.74 -27.07
N PHE A 121 16.43 5.48 -26.79
CA PHE A 121 17.35 5.98 -27.81
C PHE A 121 18.49 5.02 -28.16
N PHE A 122 18.61 3.90 -27.45
CA PHE A 122 19.63 2.91 -27.76
C PHE A 122 19.42 2.33 -29.17
N PRO A 123 20.49 2.20 -29.98
CA PRO A 123 20.37 1.86 -31.40
C PRO A 123 20.24 0.34 -31.63
N TYR A 124 19.17 -0.30 -31.11
CA TYR A 124 18.94 -1.74 -31.24
C TYR A 124 18.93 -2.23 -32.68
N GLU A 125 18.35 -1.46 -33.60
CA GLU A 125 18.23 -1.80 -35.01
C GLU A 125 19.56 -1.84 -35.78
N LYS A 126 20.61 -1.26 -35.19
CA LYS A 126 21.98 -1.30 -35.78
C LYS A 126 22.78 -2.52 -35.32
N LEU A 127 22.25 -3.28 -34.38
CA LEU A 127 22.92 -4.46 -33.84
C LEU A 127 22.49 -5.72 -34.59
N GLY A 128 23.37 -6.73 -34.61
CA GLY A 128 22.91 -8.07 -34.98
C GLY A 128 21.90 -8.64 -33.97
N TYR A 129 21.13 -9.63 -34.39
CA TYR A 129 20.02 -10.16 -33.60
C TYR A 129 20.42 -10.57 -32.15
N ILE A 130 21.50 -11.36 -31.99
CA ILE A 130 21.92 -11.81 -30.65
C ILE A 130 22.39 -10.64 -29.76
N PRO A 131 23.28 -9.72 -30.20
CA PRO A 131 23.62 -8.54 -29.43
C PRO A 131 22.41 -7.65 -29.10
N MET A 132 21.43 -7.55 -29.97
CA MET A 132 20.18 -6.85 -29.74
C MET A 132 19.41 -7.47 -28.55
N VAL A 133 19.19 -8.77 -28.58
CA VAL A 133 18.48 -9.51 -27.50
C VAL A 133 19.21 -9.36 -26.16
N VAL A 134 20.54 -9.51 -26.15
CA VAL A 134 21.35 -9.35 -24.92
C VAL A 134 21.28 -7.92 -24.39
N SER A 135 21.38 -6.91 -25.26
CA SER A 135 21.27 -5.51 -24.82
C SER A 135 19.87 -5.16 -24.30
N LEU A 136 18.82 -5.64 -24.96
CA LEU A 136 17.44 -5.51 -24.48
C LEU A 136 17.26 -6.13 -23.08
N PHE A 137 17.79 -7.36 -22.88
CA PHE A 137 17.76 -8.02 -21.59
C PHE A 137 18.46 -7.20 -20.51
N LEU A 138 19.72 -6.81 -20.72
CA LEU A 138 20.50 -6.08 -19.72
C LEU A 138 19.91 -4.71 -19.39
N ILE A 139 19.59 -3.92 -20.41
CA ILE A 139 18.98 -2.59 -20.23
C ILE A 139 17.61 -2.71 -19.60
N GLY A 140 16.78 -3.65 -20.05
CA GLY A 140 15.44 -3.89 -19.51
C GLY A 140 15.46 -4.33 -18.07
N GLN A 141 16.43 -5.18 -17.64
CA GLN A 141 16.58 -5.57 -16.24
C GLN A 141 16.92 -4.37 -15.35
N ILE A 142 17.90 -3.56 -15.72
CA ILE A 142 18.31 -2.38 -14.95
C ILE A 142 17.17 -1.38 -14.88
N GLN A 143 16.51 -1.08 -16.01
CA GLN A 143 15.36 -0.21 -16.09
C GLN A 143 14.22 -0.71 -15.20
N GLY A 144 13.83 -1.98 -15.33
CA GLY A 144 12.75 -2.60 -14.57
C GLY A 144 12.98 -2.55 -13.06
N TYR A 145 14.22 -2.76 -12.60
CA TYR A 145 14.57 -2.63 -11.18
C TYR A 145 14.40 -1.22 -10.65
N VAL A 146 14.99 -0.23 -11.33
CA VAL A 146 14.92 1.15 -10.89
C VAL A 146 13.49 1.69 -10.95
N GLN A 147 12.74 1.34 -12.01
CA GLN A 147 11.31 1.66 -12.12
C GLN A 147 10.49 0.96 -11.04
N GLY A 148 10.79 -0.30 -10.73
CA GLY A 148 10.10 -1.07 -9.68
C GLY A 148 10.23 -0.41 -8.30
N TRP A 149 11.43 0.03 -7.93
CA TRP A 149 11.64 0.74 -6.67
C TRP A 149 10.98 2.12 -6.67
N TYR A 150 11.08 2.86 -7.75
CA TYR A 150 10.39 4.13 -7.92
C TYR A 150 8.87 3.99 -7.80
N ASN A 151 8.27 3.01 -8.49
CA ASN A 151 6.85 2.72 -8.42
C ASN A 151 6.42 2.34 -6.99
N THR A 152 7.22 1.50 -6.30
CA THR A 152 7.01 1.14 -4.90
C THR A 152 7.01 2.38 -4.01
N GLY A 153 7.93 3.31 -4.23
CA GLY A 153 8.00 4.57 -3.48
C GLY A 153 6.74 5.41 -3.62
N VAL A 154 6.34 5.71 -4.86
CA VAL A 154 5.17 6.57 -5.12
C VAL A 154 3.87 5.90 -4.70
N SER A 155 3.68 4.62 -5.02
CA SER A 155 2.44 3.89 -4.74
C SER A 155 2.21 3.67 -3.25
N ASN A 156 3.27 3.35 -2.48
CA ASN A 156 3.14 3.08 -1.05
C ASN A 156 3.13 4.34 -0.19
N LEU A 157 3.41 5.51 -0.75
CA LEU A 157 3.38 6.78 -0.01
C LEU A 157 2.00 7.04 0.61
N VAL A 158 0.93 6.59 -0.04
CA VAL A 158 -0.44 6.73 0.45
C VAL A 158 -0.71 5.97 1.76
N TYR A 159 0.00 4.86 2.02
CA TYR A 159 -0.16 4.09 3.25
C TYR A 159 0.42 4.77 4.50
N VAL A 160 1.23 5.79 4.29
CA VAL A 160 1.99 6.46 5.36
C VAL A 160 1.71 7.96 5.44
N ILE A 161 0.82 8.49 4.58
CA ILE A 161 0.49 9.91 4.52
C ILE A 161 -0.44 10.34 5.65
N SER A 162 -1.36 9.48 6.07
CA SER A 162 -2.31 9.73 7.16
C SER A 162 -2.51 8.49 8.02
N PRO A 163 -2.57 8.64 9.35
CA PRO A 163 -2.98 7.57 10.24
C PRO A 163 -4.51 7.31 10.19
N ASN A 164 -5.31 8.27 9.70
CA ASN A 164 -6.75 8.13 9.57
C ASN A 164 -7.11 7.31 8.32
N SER A 165 -7.67 6.12 8.53
CA SER A 165 -8.06 5.20 7.46
C SER A 165 -9.12 5.78 6.51
N GLN A 166 -10.09 6.54 7.02
CA GLN A 166 -11.13 7.17 6.18
C GLN A 166 -10.54 8.30 5.32
N GLU A 167 -9.60 9.05 5.86
CA GLU A 167 -8.87 10.07 5.11
C GLU A 167 -8.01 9.43 4.02
N ARG A 168 -7.32 8.32 4.31
CA ARG A 168 -6.58 7.54 3.30
C ARG A 168 -7.47 7.12 2.13
N VAL A 169 -8.70 6.67 2.39
CA VAL A 169 -9.67 6.32 1.32
C VAL A 169 -9.97 7.52 0.43
N LYS A 170 -10.21 8.71 1.02
CA LYS A 170 -10.45 9.94 0.23
C LYS A 170 -9.24 10.30 -0.63
N ILE A 171 -8.02 10.22 -0.06
CA ILE A 171 -6.77 10.49 -0.77
C ILE A 171 -6.57 9.51 -1.92
N MET A 172 -6.76 8.21 -1.66
CA MET A 172 -6.66 7.16 -2.68
C MET A 172 -7.65 7.37 -3.81
N MET A 173 -8.90 7.72 -3.50
CA MET A 173 -9.91 7.99 -4.50
C MET A 173 -9.49 9.13 -5.43
N VAL A 174 -9.08 10.28 -4.88
CA VAL A 174 -8.66 11.44 -5.69
C VAL A 174 -7.41 11.09 -6.50
N SER A 175 -6.42 10.44 -5.88
CA SER A 175 -5.18 10.05 -6.54
C SER A 175 -5.41 9.02 -7.66
N SER A 176 -6.30 8.04 -7.46
CA SER A 176 -6.65 7.05 -8.49
C SER A 176 -7.42 7.69 -9.66
N LEU A 177 -8.34 8.62 -9.38
CA LEU A 177 -9.02 9.37 -10.44
C LEU A 177 -8.02 10.11 -11.32
N VAL A 178 -7.09 10.86 -10.71
CA VAL A 178 -6.06 11.62 -11.44
C VAL A 178 -5.11 10.68 -12.17
N HIS A 179 -4.71 9.57 -11.56
CA HIS A 179 -3.87 8.54 -12.17
C HIS A 179 -4.47 7.95 -13.45
N ASN A 180 -5.79 7.70 -13.45
CA ASN A 180 -6.52 7.11 -14.58
C ASN A 180 -6.64 8.05 -15.79
N PHE A 181 -6.30 9.33 -15.65
CA PHE A 181 -6.15 10.21 -16.81
C PHE A 181 -4.90 9.89 -17.67
N ALA A 182 -3.86 9.26 -17.09
CA ALA A 182 -2.64 8.96 -17.85
C ALA A 182 -2.88 8.04 -19.06
N PRO A 183 -3.58 6.88 -18.94
CA PRO A 183 -3.91 6.04 -20.09
C PRO A 183 -4.75 6.77 -21.14
N SER A 184 -5.70 7.61 -20.69
CA SER A 184 -6.54 8.40 -21.62
C SER A 184 -5.73 9.42 -22.40
N LEU A 185 -4.79 10.11 -21.72
CA LEU A 185 -3.88 11.06 -22.36
C LEU A 185 -2.94 10.36 -23.37
N THR A 186 -2.33 9.26 -22.95
CA THR A 186 -1.41 8.52 -23.84
C THR A 186 -2.15 7.86 -24.98
N GLY A 187 -3.30 7.25 -24.72
CA GLY A 187 -4.15 6.60 -25.73
C GLY A 187 -4.72 7.55 -26.77
N LEU A 188 -4.92 8.83 -26.41
CA LEU A 188 -5.34 9.86 -27.37
C LEU A 188 -4.15 10.47 -28.11
N ILE A 189 -3.09 10.85 -27.40
CA ILE A 189 -2.01 11.67 -27.95
C ILE A 189 -1.04 10.84 -28.80
N ILE A 190 -0.73 9.59 -28.38
CA ILE A 190 0.23 8.75 -29.11
C ILE A 190 -0.24 8.45 -30.55
N PRO A 191 -1.49 8.00 -30.80
CA PRO A 191 -1.98 7.77 -32.15
C PRO A 191 -1.96 9.04 -33.01
N VAL A 192 -2.44 10.18 -32.47
CA VAL A 192 -2.47 11.46 -33.21
C VAL A 192 -1.07 11.93 -33.59
N LEU A 193 -0.10 11.78 -32.67
CA LEU A 193 1.29 12.16 -33.00
C LEU A 193 1.99 11.11 -33.89
N SER A 194 1.56 9.83 -33.85
CA SER A 194 2.08 8.82 -34.77
C SER A 194 1.70 9.13 -36.23
N ASP A 195 0.51 9.67 -36.49
CA ASP A 195 0.10 10.15 -37.82
C ASP A 195 1.04 11.23 -38.34
N VAL A 196 1.54 12.11 -37.45
CA VAL A 196 2.44 13.21 -37.81
C VAL A 196 3.88 12.76 -38.05
N PHE A 197 4.38 11.81 -37.23
CA PHE A 197 5.81 11.44 -37.24
C PHE A 197 6.15 10.13 -37.92
N ALA A 198 5.17 9.25 -38.15
CA ALA A 198 5.37 7.88 -38.58
C ALA A 198 4.25 7.35 -39.50
N ASP A 199 3.57 8.22 -40.23
CA ASP A 199 2.51 7.87 -41.18
C ASP A 199 1.42 6.94 -40.57
N GLY A 200 1.08 7.13 -39.28
CA GLY A 200 0.08 6.34 -38.55
C GLY A 200 0.59 5.01 -38.02
N ASP A 201 1.83 4.65 -38.21
CA ASP A 201 2.39 3.42 -37.66
C ASP A 201 2.79 3.58 -36.19
N LEU A 202 1.95 3.03 -35.30
CA LEU A 202 2.16 3.04 -33.84
C LEU A 202 3.41 2.25 -33.41
N TYR A 203 3.79 1.25 -34.16
CA TYR A 203 4.92 0.36 -33.86
C TYR A 203 6.24 0.81 -34.53
N ASN A 204 6.24 1.94 -35.24
CA ASN A 204 7.45 2.49 -35.82
C ASN A 204 8.36 3.03 -34.69
N ILE A 205 9.65 2.73 -34.78
CA ILE A 205 10.66 3.20 -33.82
C ILE A 205 10.72 4.75 -33.74
N ARG A 206 10.33 5.45 -34.79
CA ARG A 206 10.23 6.92 -34.81
C ARG A 206 9.13 7.42 -33.86
N THR A 207 7.97 6.75 -33.83
CA THR A 207 6.89 7.06 -32.88
C THR A 207 7.40 6.99 -31.47
N TYR A 208 8.12 5.93 -31.12
CA TYR A 208 8.70 5.80 -29.77
C TYR A 208 9.69 6.92 -29.45
N ARG A 209 10.63 7.21 -30.36
CA ARG A 209 11.70 8.21 -30.12
C ARG A 209 11.22 9.65 -30.12
N MET A 210 10.13 9.98 -30.83
CA MET A 210 9.62 11.35 -30.91
C MET A 210 8.54 11.66 -29.88
N VAL A 211 7.68 10.70 -29.57
CA VAL A 211 6.48 10.94 -28.74
C VAL A 211 6.72 10.59 -27.26
N TYR A 212 7.29 9.42 -26.97
CA TYR A 212 7.44 8.93 -25.61
C TYR A 212 8.35 9.78 -24.70
N PRO A 213 9.44 10.41 -25.16
CA PRO A 213 10.29 11.26 -24.32
C PRO A 213 9.54 12.37 -23.61
N VAL A 214 8.55 12.97 -24.29
CA VAL A 214 7.73 14.05 -23.71
C VAL A 214 6.97 13.55 -22.49
N PHE A 215 6.33 12.37 -22.59
CA PHE A 215 5.62 11.77 -21.47
C PHE A 215 6.55 11.39 -20.32
N ILE A 216 7.73 10.85 -20.62
CA ILE A 216 8.72 10.47 -19.59
C ILE A 216 9.19 11.72 -18.84
N ILE A 217 9.57 12.79 -19.53
CA ILE A 217 10.08 14.01 -18.90
C ILE A 217 8.99 14.70 -18.07
N VAL A 218 7.81 14.89 -18.65
CA VAL A 218 6.66 15.49 -17.96
C VAL A 218 6.25 14.60 -16.77
N GLY A 219 6.23 13.28 -16.96
CA GLY A 219 5.92 12.32 -15.93
C GLY A 219 6.87 12.40 -14.73
N VAL A 220 8.18 12.43 -14.98
CA VAL A 220 9.19 12.59 -13.92
C VAL A 220 9.00 13.92 -13.19
N ALA A 221 8.80 15.03 -13.91
CA ALA A 221 8.59 16.34 -13.29
C ALA A 221 7.33 16.36 -12.38
N LEU A 222 6.22 15.79 -12.88
CA LEU A 222 5.00 15.66 -12.08
C LEU A 222 5.18 14.72 -10.88
N SER A 223 5.89 13.61 -11.04
CA SER A 223 6.10 12.68 -9.92
C SER A 223 6.94 13.28 -8.78
N MET A 224 7.87 14.21 -9.09
CA MET A 224 8.64 14.91 -8.08
C MET A 224 7.77 15.82 -7.20
N THR A 225 6.56 16.17 -7.61
CA THR A 225 5.63 16.92 -6.73
C THR A 225 5.29 16.14 -5.45
N ALA A 226 5.16 14.80 -5.54
CA ALA A 226 4.95 13.95 -4.37
C ALA A 226 6.16 13.99 -3.41
N TYR A 227 7.40 14.03 -3.95
CA TYR A 227 8.59 14.15 -3.12
C TYR A 227 8.64 15.47 -2.33
N PHE A 228 8.35 16.59 -2.97
CA PHE A 228 8.44 17.90 -2.35
C PHE A 228 7.21 18.28 -1.51
N GLY A 229 6.04 17.80 -1.88
CA GLY A 229 4.75 18.26 -1.36
C GLY A 229 4.10 17.38 -0.32
N VAL A 230 4.54 16.13 -0.14
CA VAL A 230 3.89 15.15 0.76
C VAL A 230 4.76 14.92 1.99
N GLN A 231 4.15 14.82 3.16
CA GLN A 231 4.80 14.38 4.40
C GLN A 231 4.36 12.95 4.76
N GLU A 232 5.31 12.12 5.20
CA GLU A 232 5.01 10.82 5.78
C GLU A 232 4.73 10.97 7.27
N ARG A 233 3.60 10.41 7.72
CA ARG A 233 3.15 10.42 9.12
C ARG A 233 3.05 8.99 9.65
N ILE A 234 4.16 8.24 9.52
CA ILE A 234 4.26 6.90 10.08
C ILE A 234 4.39 7.00 11.59
N VAL A 235 3.51 6.31 12.30
CA VAL A 235 3.64 6.15 13.74
C VAL A 235 4.61 5.00 14.01
N GLN A 236 5.89 5.33 14.18
CA GLN A 236 6.93 4.35 14.48
C GLN A 236 7.95 4.96 15.45
N PRO A 237 8.34 4.26 16.55
CA PRO A 237 9.29 4.80 17.50
C PRO A 237 10.62 5.19 16.85
N ARG A 238 11.13 6.37 17.15
CA ARG A 238 12.45 6.84 16.70
C ARG A 238 13.58 6.11 17.44
N SER A 239 13.33 5.76 18.71
CA SER A 239 14.25 5.01 19.57
C SER A 239 14.49 3.58 19.12
N GLN A 240 13.61 3.00 18.30
CA GLN A 240 13.71 1.61 17.89
C GLN A 240 14.99 1.32 17.09
N VAL A 241 15.84 0.44 17.62
CA VAL A 241 17.17 0.12 17.08
C VAL A 241 17.19 -1.20 16.30
N THR A 242 16.23 -2.08 16.55
CA THR A 242 16.18 -3.41 15.97
C THR A 242 15.82 -3.40 14.49
N GLY A 243 16.58 -4.14 13.69
CA GLY A 243 16.23 -4.45 12.30
C GLY A 243 15.46 -5.77 12.23
N VAL A 244 14.49 -5.86 11.33
CA VAL A 244 13.71 -7.10 11.11
C VAL A 244 14.48 -8.03 10.19
N GLY A 245 14.76 -9.26 10.64
CA GLY A 245 15.33 -10.31 9.79
C GLY A 245 14.24 -10.85 8.84
N PHE A 246 14.61 -11.21 7.61
CA PHE A 246 13.65 -11.69 6.61
C PHE A 246 12.81 -12.89 7.09
N ARG A 247 13.44 -13.89 7.74
CA ARG A 247 12.71 -15.05 8.30
C ARG A 247 11.71 -14.65 9.40
N GLU A 248 12.07 -13.67 10.17
CA GLU A 248 11.28 -13.14 11.26
C GLU A 248 10.07 -12.34 10.71
N ALA A 249 10.32 -11.54 9.69
CA ALA A 249 9.27 -10.85 8.94
C ALA A 249 8.27 -11.85 8.33
N LEU A 250 8.74 -12.93 7.71
CA LEU A 250 7.88 -14.01 7.21
C LEU A 250 7.07 -14.66 8.33
N GLY A 251 7.70 -14.96 9.47
CA GLY A 251 7.01 -15.51 10.64
C GLY A 251 5.92 -14.58 11.17
N ALA A 252 6.21 -13.27 11.24
CA ALA A 252 5.25 -12.28 11.70
C ALA A 252 4.04 -12.16 10.73
N VAL A 253 4.29 -12.14 9.42
CA VAL A 253 3.22 -12.12 8.40
C VAL A 253 2.38 -13.40 8.45
N ALA A 254 3.01 -14.56 8.68
CA ALA A 254 2.30 -15.83 8.80
C ALA A 254 1.28 -15.87 9.94
N HIS A 255 1.50 -15.09 11.00
CA HIS A 255 0.56 -14.98 12.14
C HIS A 255 -0.57 -13.98 11.91
N ASN A 256 -0.52 -13.19 10.84
CA ASN A 256 -1.55 -12.21 10.51
C ASN A 256 -2.73 -12.85 9.77
N LYS A 257 -3.80 -13.14 10.50
CA LYS A 257 -5.03 -13.71 9.94
C LYS A 257 -5.62 -12.87 8.81
N LEU A 258 -5.62 -11.54 8.97
CA LEU A 258 -6.24 -10.61 8.01
C LEU A 258 -5.49 -10.61 6.67
N PHE A 259 -4.16 -10.77 6.71
CA PHE A 259 -3.33 -10.92 5.52
C PHE A 259 -3.76 -12.15 4.69
N TRP A 260 -3.94 -13.30 5.33
CA TRP A 260 -4.34 -14.52 4.63
C TRP A 260 -5.75 -14.43 4.04
N ILE A 261 -6.69 -13.78 4.75
CA ILE A 261 -8.05 -13.52 4.23
C ILE A 261 -7.97 -12.71 2.93
N LYS A 262 -7.20 -11.61 2.92
CA LYS A 262 -7.00 -10.76 1.73
C LYS A 262 -6.32 -11.53 0.60
N CYS A 263 -5.28 -12.31 0.90
CA CYS A 263 -4.58 -13.09 -0.11
C CYS A 263 -5.46 -14.17 -0.74
N THR A 264 -6.28 -14.85 0.04
CA THR A 264 -7.21 -15.87 -0.46
C THR A 264 -8.20 -15.28 -1.45
N ASP A 265 -8.77 -14.10 -1.16
CA ASP A 265 -9.63 -13.34 -2.08
C ASP A 265 -8.86 -13.04 -3.40
N SER A 266 -7.65 -12.50 -3.32
CA SER A 266 -6.83 -12.18 -4.50
C SER A 266 -6.44 -13.41 -5.33
N TRP A 267 -6.09 -14.50 -4.68
CA TRP A 267 -5.63 -15.71 -5.37
C TRP A 267 -6.76 -16.49 -6.05
N ASN A 268 -7.99 -16.31 -5.59
CA ASN A 268 -9.16 -16.99 -6.17
C ASN A 268 -9.76 -16.22 -7.36
N ASN A 269 -9.40 -14.94 -7.56
CA ASN A 269 -9.92 -14.08 -8.63
C ASN A 269 -9.83 -14.73 -10.04
N PHE A 270 -8.82 -15.60 -10.29
CA PHE A 270 -8.69 -16.26 -11.59
C PHE A 270 -9.95 -17.06 -11.99
N MET A 271 -10.67 -17.63 -11.02
CA MET A 271 -11.92 -18.35 -11.28
C MET A 271 -13.04 -17.37 -11.62
N GLU A 272 -13.17 -16.30 -10.85
CA GLU A 272 -14.17 -15.26 -11.10
C GLU A 272 -13.94 -14.58 -12.46
N ASP A 273 -12.70 -14.31 -12.82
CA ASP A 273 -12.28 -13.64 -14.05
C ASP A 273 -12.51 -14.45 -15.32
N CYS A 274 -12.82 -15.76 -15.21
CA CYS A 274 -13.19 -16.59 -16.37
C CYS A 274 -14.36 -16.02 -17.17
N LYS A 275 -15.24 -15.21 -16.56
CA LYS A 275 -16.35 -14.54 -17.26
C LYS A 275 -15.92 -13.37 -18.15
N ASN A 276 -14.73 -12.81 -17.92
CA ASN A 276 -14.30 -11.59 -18.60
C ASN A 276 -14.08 -11.76 -20.10
N VAL A 277 -13.77 -12.98 -20.55
CA VAL A 277 -13.65 -13.30 -21.98
C VAL A 277 -14.99 -13.38 -22.71
N LEU A 278 -16.10 -13.57 -21.98
CA LEU A 278 -17.44 -13.82 -22.52
C LEU A 278 -17.88 -12.74 -23.51
N MET A 279 -17.76 -11.47 -23.11
CA MET A 279 -18.21 -10.33 -23.91
C MET A 279 -17.48 -10.28 -25.26
N GLN A 280 -16.13 -10.35 -25.23
CA GLN A 280 -15.31 -10.30 -26.43
C GLN A 280 -15.59 -11.48 -27.36
N TRP A 281 -15.68 -12.70 -26.83
CA TRP A 281 -15.87 -13.90 -27.63
C TRP A 281 -17.26 -13.99 -28.25
N LEU A 282 -18.31 -13.54 -27.55
CA LEU A 282 -19.66 -13.50 -28.10
C LEU A 282 -19.77 -12.56 -29.30
N PHE A 283 -19.13 -11.41 -29.26
CA PHE A 283 -19.16 -10.47 -30.38
C PHE A 283 -18.24 -10.89 -31.51
N TYR A 284 -17.03 -11.37 -31.19
CA TYR A 284 -16.01 -11.68 -32.19
C TYR A 284 -16.29 -12.99 -32.92
N TYR A 285 -16.50 -14.08 -32.18
CA TYR A 285 -16.74 -15.40 -32.72
C TYR A 285 -18.23 -15.74 -32.84
N GLY A 286 -19.03 -15.35 -31.85
CA GLY A 286 -20.44 -15.59 -31.78
C GLY A 286 -21.29 -14.73 -32.72
N LYS A 287 -20.73 -13.64 -33.25
CA LYS A 287 -21.38 -12.67 -34.14
C LYS A 287 -22.77 -12.20 -33.63
N VAL A 288 -22.91 -12.08 -32.30
CA VAL A 288 -24.19 -11.70 -31.69
C VAL A 288 -24.56 -10.22 -31.92
N GLY A 289 -23.61 -9.40 -32.36
CA GLY A 289 -23.79 -7.99 -32.70
C GLY A 289 -22.59 -7.44 -33.46
N SER A 290 -22.66 -6.15 -33.87
CA SER A 290 -21.55 -5.49 -34.55
C SER A 290 -20.41 -5.17 -33.58
N MET A 291 -19.17 -5.11 -34.09
CA MET A 291 -18.00 -4.70 -33.32
C MET A 291 -18.12 -3.24 -32.82
N THR A 292 -18.83 -2.39 -33.54
CA THR A 292 -19.17 -1.03 -33.07
C THR A 292 -20.02 -1.08 -31.81
N MET A 293 -21.02 -1.99 -31.77
CA MET A 293 -21.85 -2.18 -30.57
C MET A 293 -21.05 -2.71 -29.40
N TYR A 294 -20.13 -3.66 -29.64
CA TYR A 294 -19.16 -4.11 -28.65
C TYR A 294 -18.39 -2.92 -28.07
N GLY A 295 -17.78 -2.10 -28.91
CA GLY A 295 -17.00 -0.92 -28.48
C GLY A 295 -17.81 0.07 -27.66
N ILE A 296 -19.10 0.31 -28.02
CA ILE A 296 -19.98 1.16 -27.24
C ILE A 296 -20.25 0.57 -25.83
N ILE A 297 -20.61 -0.73 -25.76
CA ILE A 297 -20.91 -1.40 -24.49
C ILE A 297 -19.66 -1.46 -23.62
N ASP A 298 -18.50 -1.78 -24.18
CA ASP A 298 -17.22 -1.84 -23.46
C ASP A 298 -16.84 -0.46 -22.90
N THR A 299 -16.92 0.60 -23.72
CA THR A 299 -16.64 1.97 -23.30
C THR A 299 -17.57 2.44 -22.18
N VAL A 300 -18.89 2.23 -22.31
CA VAL A 300 -19.86 2.59 -21.29
C VAL A 300 -19.61 1.81 -20.00
N SER A 301 -19.33 0.52 -20.12
CA SER A 301 -19.06 -0.35 -18.97
C SER A 301 -17.75 0.02 -18.28
N TYR A 302 -16.69 0.32 -19.03
CA TYR A 302 -15.41 0.74 -18.47
C TYR A 302 -15.54 2.06 -17.68
N ASN A 303 -16.31 3.03 -18.21
CA ASN A 303 -16.58 4.28 -17.49
C ASN A 303 -17.37 4.07 -16.20
N SER A 304 -18.12 2.97 -16.05
CA SER A 304 -18.84 2.68 -14.79
C SER A 304 -17.90 2.59 -13.60
N SER A 305 -16.67 2.14 -13.83
CA SER A 305 -15.64 2.05 -12.81
C SER A 305 -15.24 3.42 -12.23
N MET A 306 -15.19 4.47 -13.06
CA MET A 306 -14.92 5.84 -12.58
C MET A 306 -16.04 6.35 -11.66
N TRP A 307 -17.29 6.08 -12.01
CA TRP A 307 -18.44 6.46 -11.17
C TRP A 307 -18.43 5.70 -9.85
N ALA A 308 -18.11 4.41 -9.87
CA ALA A 308 -18.02 3.60 -8.66
C ALA A 308 -16.94 4.14 -7.71
N MET A 309 -15.81 4.62 -8.21
CA MET A 309 -14.78 5.28 -7.38
C MET A 309 -15.33 6.49 -6.62
N LEU A 310 -16.15 7.32 -7.26
CA LEU A 310 -16.75 8.49 -6.60
C LEU A 310 -17.70 8.10 -5.47
N PHE A 311 -18.40 6.98 -5.60
CA PHE A 311 -19.31 6.46 -4.59
C PHE A 311 -18.63 5.64 -3.49
N SER A 312 -17.40 5.19 -3.70
CA SER A 312 -16.67 4.31 -2.77
C SER A 312 -16.60 4.86 -1.33
N PRO A 313 -16.24 6.13 -1.06
CA PRO A 313 -16.19 6.64 0.32
C PRO A 313 -17.55 6.61 1.00
N TRP A 314 -18.63 6.92 0.25
CA TRP A 314 -19.98 6.89 0.79
C TRP A 314 -20.42 5.45 1.14
N LEU A 315 -20.10 4.49 0.26
CA LEU A 315 -20.41 3.07 0.50
C LEU A 315 -19.64 2.52 1.71
N ILE A 316 -18.34 2.85 1.83
CA ILE A 316 -17.51 2.44 2.96
C ILE A 316 -18.06 3.04 4.27
N ASN A 317 -18.39 4.33 4.29
CA ASN A 317 -18.93 4.98 5.48
C ASN A 317 -20.28 4.38 5.92
N LYS A 318 -21.06 3.84 4.97
CA LYS A 318 -22.37 3.23 5.27
C LYS A 318 -22.28 1.77 5.68
N LEU A 319 -21.45 0.98 5.01
CA LEU A 319 -21.38 -0.48 5.13
C LEU A 319 -20.16 -0.95 5.94
N GLY A 320 -19.16 -0.09 6.12
CA GLY A 320 -17.83 -0.50 6.54
C GLY A 320 -17.09 -1.24 5.43
N LYS A 321 -15.79 -1.45 5.58
CA LYS A 321 -14.96 -2.13 4.56
C LYS A 321 -15.35 -3.59 4.35
N ARG A 322 -15.57 -4.32 5.46
CA ARG A 322 -16.07 -5.71 5.44
C ARG A 322 -17.41 -5.83 4.74
N GLY A 323 -18.38 -5.00 5.17
CA GLY A 323 -19.73 -5.02 4.59
C GLY A 323 -19.74 -4.70 3.11
N PHE A 324 -18.89 -3.75 2.67
CA PHE A 324 -18.72 -3.46 1.25
C PHE A 324 -18.21 -4.67 0.45
N LYS A 325 -17.16 -5.34 0.92
CA LYS A 325 -16.61 -6.53 0.26
C LYS A 325 -17.62 -7.67 0.19
N LEU A 326 -18.37 -7.91 1.25
CA LEU A 326 -19.45 -8.90 1.25
C LEU A 326 -20.54 -8.56 0.22
N VAL A 327 -20.99 -7.30 0.17
CA VAL A 327 -21.99 -6.86 -0.80
C VAL A 327 -21.47 -6.97 -2.23
N LYS A 328 -20.18 -6.58 -2.48
CA LYS A 328 -19.53 -6.79 -3.79
C LYS A 328 -19.56 -8.26 -4.20
N ASN A 329 -19.03 -9.14 -3.37
CA ASN A 329 -18.88 -10.56 -3.73
C ASN A 329 -20.25 -11.26 -3.88
N ILE A 330 -21.22 -10.94 -3.02
CA ILE A 330 -22.60 -11.43 -3.18
C ILE A 330 -23.22 -10.89 -4.49
N SER A 331 -23.01 -9.61 -4.82
CA SER A 331 -23.49 -9.03 -6.08
C SER A 331 -22.86 -9.71 -7.29
N GLN A 332 -21.59 -10.11 -7.23
CA GLN A 332 -20.91 -10.85 -8.29
C GLN A 332 -21.52 -12.23 -8.52
N VAL A 333 -21.98 -12.92 -7.48
CA VAL A 333 -22.72 -14.18 -7.61
C VAL A 333 -23.99 -13.96 -8.43
N PHE A 334 -24.79 -12.94 -8.09
CA PHE A 334 -26.02 -12.62 -8.83
C PHE A 334 -25.76 -12.16 -10.26
N ILE A 335 -24.73 -11.37 -10.50
CA ILE A 335 -24.31 -10.92 -11.84
C ILE A 335 -23.92 -12.12 -12.70
N THR A 336 -23.13 -13.05 -12.16
CA THR A 336 -22.69 -14.26 -12.88
C THR A 336 -23.86 -15.18 -13.19
N ILE A 337 -24.81 -15.36 -12.25
CA ILE A 337 -26.06 -16.10 -12.50
C ILE A 337 -26.88 -15.40 -13.60
N GLY A 338 -27.05 -14.09 -13.50
CA GLY A 338 -27.79 -13.29 -14.49
C GLY A 338 -27.17 -13.43 -15.89
N LEU A 339 -25.83 -13.34 -16.01
CA LEU A 339 -25.12 -13.59 -17.27
C LEU A 339 -25.38 -15.01 -17.77
N ALA A 340 -25.23 -16.02 -16.93
CA ALA A 340 -25.41 -17.42 -17.33
C ALA A 340 -26.83 -17.71 -17.87
N LEU A 341 -27.86 -17.03 -17.34
CA LEU A 341 -29.24 -17.22 -17.77
C LEU A 341 -29.62 -16.40 -19.02
N THR A 342 -28.90 -15.33 -19.31
CA THR A 342 -29.35 -14.32 -20.30
C THR A 342 -28.43 -14.15 -21.50
N TYR A 343 -27.15 -14.55 -21.43
CA TYR A 343 -26.17 -14.25 -22.48
C TYR A 343 -26.53 -14.85 -23.85
N LYS A 344 -27.33 -15.95 -23.91
CA LYS A 344 -27.85 -16.55 -25.15
C LYS A 344 -29.12 -15.87 -25.67
N LYS A 345 -29.75 -14.98 -24.86
CA LYS A 345 -31.11 -14.48 -25.15
C LYS A 345 -31.13 -13.00 -25.56
N SER A 346 -30.26 -12.19 -25.00
CA SER A 346 -30.35 -10.74 -25.23
C SER A 346 -29.04 -10.02 -24.98
N ILE A 347 -28.61 -9.26 -25.97
CA ILE A 347 -27.44 -8.38 -25.91
C ILE A 347 -27.62 -7.29 -24.86
N LEU A 348 -28.84 -6.77 -24.67
CA LEU A 348 -29.11 -5.74 -23.68
C LEU A 348 -28.79 -6.23 -22.26
N PHE A 349 -29.19 -7.43 -21.89
CA PHE A 349 -28.87 -8.00 -20.59
C PHE A 349 -27.38 -8.29 -20.42
N ILE A 350 -26.68 -8.71 -21.50
CA ILE A 350 -25.22 -8.85 -21.48
C ILE A 350 -24.59 -7.51 -21.12
N GLY A 351 -25.00 -6.42 -21.80
CA GLY A 351 -24.49 -5.08 -21.53
C GLY A 351 -24.77 -4.61 -20.10
N ILE A 352 -25.97 -4.84 -19.57
CA ILE A 352 -26.34 -4.46 -18.19
C ILE A 352 -25.48 -5.21 -17.17
N PHE A 353 -25.37 -6.53 -17.29
CA PHE A 353 -24.59 -7.32 -16.35
C PHE A 353 -23.10 -7.07 -16.47
N TYR A 354 -22.60 -6.79 -17.68
CA TYR A 354 -21.21 -6.38 -17.89
C TYR A 354 -20.91 -5.02 -17.27
N PHE A 355 -21.82 -4.03 -17.43
CA PHE A 355 -21.74 -2.75 -16.75
C PHE A 355 -21.72 -2.90 -15.22
N LEU A 356 -22.59 -3.73 -14.65
CA LEU A 356 -22.61 -4.01 -13.22
C LEU A 356 -21.35 -4.73 -12.73
N ASN A 357 -20.81 -5.64 -13.52
CA ASN A 357 -19.54 -6.30 -13.22
C ASN A 357 -18.41 -5.28 -13.13
N ARG A 358 -18.25 -4.43 -14.15
CA ARG A 358 -17.24 -3.38 -14.19
C ARG A 358 -17.42 -2.34 -13.09
N PHE A 359 -18.65 -2.03 -12.70
CA PHE A 359 -18.94 -1.15 -11.57
C PHE A 359 -18.30 -1.66 -10.27
N TRP A 360 -18.36 -2.97 -10.01
CA TRP A 360 -17.79 -3.58 -8.82
C TRP A 360 -16.27 -3.86 -8.93
N GLU A 361 -15.69 -3.92 -10.11
CA GLU A 361 -14.23 -4.06 -10.30
C GLU A 361 -13.43 -2.87 -9.77
N THR A 362 -14.06 -1.74 -9.52
CA THR A 362 -13.44 -0.52 -8.96
C THR A 362 -13.07 -0.63 -7.49
N THR A 363 -13.02 -1.82 -6.97
CA THR A 363 -12.66 -2.06 -5.56
C THR A 363 -11.18 -1.78 -5.25
N GLU A 364 -10.34 -1.48 -6.23
CA GLU A 364 -8.91 -1.24 -6.03
C GLU A 364 -8.59 -0.21 -4.94
N VAL A 365 -9.36 0.88 -4.87
CA VAL A 365 -9.20 1.91 -3.82
C VAL A 365 -9.49 1.32 -2.43
N ILE A 366 -10.52 0.48 -2.34
CA ILE A 366 -10.95 -0.15 -1.10
C ILE A 366 -9.96 -1.24 -0.70
N ASP A 367 -9.50 -2.03 -1.66
CA ASP A 367 -8.50 -3.08 -1.44
C ASP A 367 -7.19 -2.51 -0.93
N ARG A 368 -6.71 -1.42 -1.49
CA ARG A 368 -5.55 -0.68 -0.98
C ARG A 368 -5.78 -0.11 0.42
N SER A 369 -7.00 0.36 0.71
CA SER A 369 -7.33 0.83 2.06
C SER A 369 -7.33 -0.32 3.08
N ILE A 370 -7.90 -1.46 2.74
CA ILE A 370 -7.88 -2.67 3.57
C ILE A 370 -6.43 -3.16 3.75
N GLU A 371 -5.63 -3.16 2.70
CA GLU A 371 -4.21 -3.51 2.77
C GLU A 371 -3.44 -2.60 3.72
N SER A 372 -3.73 -1.30 3.71
CA SER A 372 -3.17 -0.37 4.68
C SER A 372 -3.53 -0.70 6.12
N ASP A 373 -4.80 -1.04 6.38
CA ASP A 373 -5.25 -1.42 7.72
C ASP A 373 -4.63 -2.74 8.18
N ILE A 374 -4.45 -3.70 7.28
CA ILE A 374 -3.76 -4.97 7.58
C ILE A 374 -2.29 -4.72 7.94
N ARG A 375 -1.62 -3.75 7.31
CA ARG A 375 -0.24 -3.35 7.63
C ARG A 375 -0.16 -2.67 8.99
N ASP A 376 -1.12 -1.82 9.34
CA ASP A 376 -1.21 -1.20 10.67
C ASP A 376 -1.48 -2.27 11.73
N TYR A 377 -2.39 -3.21 11.48
CA TYR A 377 -2.63 -4.35 12.36
C TYR A 377 -1.40 -5.25 12.50
N GLN A 378 -0.60 -5.43 11.43
CA GLN A 378 0.68 -6.14 11.51
C GLN A 378 1.64 -5.44 12.46
N GLN A 379 1.76 -4.12 12.39
CA GLN A 379 2.59 -3.34 13.31
C GLN A 379 2.09 -3.48 14.75
N TYR A 380 0.79 -3.51 14.96
CA TYR A 380 0.20 -3.73 16.29
C TYR A 380 0.61 -5.09 16.90
N ILE A 381 0.52 -6.18 16.13
CA ILE A 381 0.82 -7.53 16.64
C ILE A 381 2.31 -7.85 16.74
N SER A 382 3.14 -7.30 15.84
CA SER A 382 4.59 -7.57 15.81
C SER A 382 5.44 -6.49 16.47
N GLY A 383 4.85 -5.33 16.73
CA GLY A 383 5.55 -4.14 17.21
C GLY A 383 6.39 -3.44 16.13
N GLU A 384 6.53 -4.00 14.95
CA GLU A 384 7.35 -3.46 13.86
C GLU A 384 6.56 -3.39 12.55
N ARG A 385 6.81 -2.34 11.76
CA ARG A 385 6.18 -2.18 10.45
C ARG A 385 6.95 -2.96 9.38
N ILE A 386 6.34 -4.04 8.91
CA ILE A 386 6.90 -5.01 7.97
C ILE A 386 6.12 -4.92 6.65
N ASP A 387 6.51 -4.00 5.76
CA ASP A 387 5.78 -3.81 4.49
C ASP A 387 6.34 -4.64 3.34
N GLY A 388 7.67 -4.88 3.33
CA GLY A 388 8.34 -5.60 2.24
C GLY A 388 8.05 -7.09 2.24
N ALA A 389 7.99 -7.72 3.41
CA ALA A 389 7.71 -9.14 3.52
C ALA A 389 6.29 -9.51 3.05
N PHE A 390 5.31 -8.62 3.20
CA PHE A 390 3.96 -8.83 2.66
C PHE A 390 4.00 -9.09 1.16
N GLY A 391 4.64 -8.19 0.40
CA GLY A 391 4.73 -8.31 -1.06
C GLY A 391 5.46 -9.57 -1.51
N VAL A 392 6.47 -10.02 -0.77
CA VAL A 392 7.22 -11.25 -1.09
C VAL A 392 6.35 -12.49 -0.87
N VAL A 393 5.67 -12.60 0.27
CA VAL A 393 4.79 -13.74 0.56
C VAL A 393 3.65 -13.79 -0.45
N GLU A 394 2.99 -12.65 -0.70
CA GLU A 394 1.92 -12.56 -1.68
C GLU A 394 2.38 -12.97 -3.09
N SER A 395 3.55 -12.49 -3.52
CA SER A 395 4.11 -12.80 -4.84
C SER A 395 4.53 -14.26 -4.97
N TYR A 396 5.18 -14.84 -3.96
CA TYR A 396 5.65 -16.24 -4.04
C TYR A 396 4.49 -17.22 -4.02
N VAL A 397 3.56 -17.07 -3.08
CA VAL A 397 2.40 -17.95 -2.98
C VAL A 397 1.47 -17.71 -4.17
N GLY A 398 1.20 -16.44 -4.50
CA GLY A 398 0.41 -16.08 -5.68
C GLY A 398 1.03 -16.57 -6.99
N GLY A 399 2.36 -16.50 -7.12
CA GLY A 399 3.08 -17.05 -8.28
C GLY A 399 2.99 -18.58 -8.39
N ALA A 400 3.10 -19.29 -7.26
CA ALA A 400 2.90 -20.74 -7.24
C ALA A 400 1.46 -21.14 -7.61
N ILE A 401 0.47 -20.43 -7.08
CA ILE A 401 -0.94 -20.60 -7.44
C ILE A 401 -1.14 -20.25 -8.92
N GLY A 402 -0.59 -19.11 -9.38
CA GLY A 402 -0.66 -18.69 -10.78
C GLY A 402 -0.06 -19.71 -11.74
N ALA A 403 1.02 -20.37 -11.39
CA ALA A 403 1.60 -21.44 -12.21
C ALA A 403 0.63 -22.61 -12.40
N VAL A 404 -0.12 -22.99 -11.36
CA VAL A 404 -1.13 -24.05 -11.44
C VAL A 404 -2.38 -23.57 -12.18
N THR A 405 -2.88 -22.36 -11.87
CA THR A 405 -4.10 -21.81 -12.45
C THR A 405 -3.96 -21.46 -13.92
N ASN A 406 -2.75 -21.07 -14.36
CA ASN A 406 -2.46 -20.85 -15.78
C ASN A 406 -2.57 -22.12 -16.64
N LEU A 407 -2.49 -23.29 -16.03
CA LEU A 407 -2.73 -24.56 -16.71
C LEU A 407 -4.23 -24.94 -16.75
N PHE A 408 -5.04 -24.39 -15.84
CA PHE A 408 -6.44 -24.75 -15.69
C PHE A 408 -7.28 -24.33 -16.89
N ILE A 409 -7.16 -23.10 -17.35
CA ILE A 409 -7.94 -22.58 -18.48
C ILE A 409 -7.61 -23.33 -19.78
N PRO A 410 -6.33 -23.52 -20.20
CA PRO A 410 -5.96 -24.34 -21.34
C PRO A 410 -6.46 -25.80 -21.21
N TRP A 411 -6.45 -26.36 -20.00
CA TRP A 411 -7.00 -27.68 -19.77
C TRP A 411 -8.52 -27.76 -20.03
N VAL A 412 -9.28 -26.73 -19.56
CA VAL A 412 -10.73 -26.61 -19.85
C VAL A 412 -10.96 -26.48 -21.35
N TYR A 413 -10.16 -25.68 -22.06
CA TYR A 413 -10.27 -25.53 -23.52
C TYR A 413 -10.03 -26.84 -24.22
N LYS A 414 -8.94 -27.53 -23.94
CA LYS A 414 -8.60 -28.81 -24.54
C LYS A 414 -9.67 -29.87 -24.28
N LYS A 415 -10.22 -29.92 -23.06
CA LYS A 415 -11.31 -30.87 -22.71
C LYS A 415 -12.61 -30.62 -23.51
N LYS A 416 -12.80 -29.39 -24.00
CA LYS A 416 -13.93 -28.98 -24.82
C LYS A 416 -13.65 -29.02 -26.32
N GLY A 417 -12.47 -29.49 -26.73
CA GLY A 417 -12.11 -29.63 -28.14
C GLY A 417 -11.51 -28.34 -28.75
N PHE A 418 -11.08 -27.41 -27.92
CA PHE A 418 -10.33 -26.20 -28.35
C PHE A 418 -8.90 -26.29 -27.86
N ASP A 419 -7.95 -26.41 -28.77
CA ASP A 419 -6.52 -26.52 -28.45
C ASP A 419 -5.76 -25.19 -28.39
N GLY A 420 -6.44 -24.10 -28.75
CA GLY A 420 -5.86 -22.76 -28.74
C GLY A 420 -5.07 -22.40 -30.00
N THR A 421 -4.99 -23.26 -30.98
CA THR A 421 -4.28 -23.03 -32.25
C THR A 421 -5.18 -22.60 -33.39
N ASP A 422 -6.37 -23.23 -33.48
CA ASP A 422 -7.37 -22.95 -34.52
C ASP A 422 -8.60 -22.26 -33.91
N TYR A 423 -8.68 -20.96 -34.03
CA TYR A 423 -9.81 -20.17 -33.57
C TYR A 423 -11.05 -20.26 -34.47
N SER A 424 -10.92 -20.79 -35.70
CA SER A 424 -12.08 -21.00 -36.58
C SER A 424 -13.10 -21.95 -35.99
N VAL A 425 -12.68 -22.85 -35.10
CA VAL A 425 -13.53 -23.79 -34.37
C VAL A 425 -14.52 -23.06 -33.44
N LEU A 426 -14.19 -21.83 -33.02
CA LEU A 426 -15.05 -20.99 -32.17
C LEU A 426 -16.12 -20.24 -32.99
N GLU A 427 -15.98 -20.13 -34.31
CA GLU A 427 -16.92 -19.39 -35.13
C GLU A 427 -18.24 -20.10 -35.23
N VAL A 428 -19.33 -19.33 -35.12
CA VAL A 428 -20.72 -19.85 -35.13
C VAL A 428 -21.20 -20.22 -36.54
N TYR A 429 -20.59 -19.61 -37.58
CA TYR A 429 -20.90 -19.85 -38.97
C TYR A 429 -19.69 -20.43 -39.68
N ASP A 430 -19.95 -21.28 -40.70
CA ASP A 430 -18.91 -21.77 -41.60
C ASP A 430 -18.55 -20.70 -42.66
N ASP A 431 -17.56 -21.02 -43.51
CA ASP A 431 -17.11 -20.14 -44.62
C ASP A 431 -18.22 -19.83 -45.64
N LYS A 432 -19.30 -20.62 -45.64
CA LYS A 432 -20.49 -20.45 -46.51
C LYS A 432 -21.61 -19.69 -45.78
N GLY A 433 -21.38 -19.22 -44.54
CA GLY A 433 -22.38 -18.55 -43.75
C GLY A 433 -23.46 -19.44 -43.13
N VAL A 434 -23.23 -20.76 -43.08
CA VAL A 434 -24.18 -21.73 -42.49
C VAL A 434 -23.87 -21.91 -40.99
N TYR A 435 -24.91 -21.84 -40.15
CA TYR A 435 -24.78 -22.04 -38.71
C TYR A 435 -24.27 -23.44 -38.35
N LYS A 436 -23.26 -23.48 -37.47
CA LYS A 436 -22.68 -24.72 -36.92
C LYS A 436 -23.44 -25.19 -35.68
N PRO A 437 -24.25 -26.25 -35.73
CA PRO A 437 -25.11 -26.67 -34.61
C PRO A 437 -24.33 -27.16 -33.39
N ASN A 438 -23.10 -27.68 -33.54
CA ASN A 438 -22.22 -28.15 -32.48
C ASN A 438 -21.15 -27.12 -32.19
N ASN A 439 -21.54 -25.95 -31.77
CA ASN A 439 -20.59 -24.83 -31.54
C ASN A 439 -19.85 -25.02 -30.23
N ILE A 440 -18.53 -25.16 -30.31
CA ILE A 440 -17.61 -25.28 -29.18
C ILE A 440 -17.65 -24.02 -28.33
N LEU A 441 -17.83 -22.82 -28.92
CA LEU A 441 -17.87 -21.54 -28.23
C LEU A 441 -18.86 -21.54 -27.06
N TYR A 442 -20.13 -21.88 -27.34
CA TYR A 442 -21.15 -21.87 -26.28
C TYR A 442 -20.91 -22.92 -25.20
N SER A 443 -20.34 -24.08 -25.54
CA SER A 443 -19.94 -25.10 -24.56
C SER A 443 -18.81 -24.61 -23.66
N LEU A 444 -17.84 -23.84 -24.21
CA LEU A 444 -16.75 -23.20 -23.45
C LEU A 444 -17.30 -22.10 -22.53
N LEU A 445 -18.11 -21.20 -23.08
CA LEU A 445 -18.67 -20.08 -22.30
C LEU A 445 -19.56 -20.58 -21.15
N ASP A 446 -20.39 -21.62 -21.37
CA ASP A 446 -21.15 -22.23 -20.28
C ASP A 446 -20.25 -22.81 -19.19
N THR A 447 -19.10 -23.40 -19.57
CA THR A 447 -18.16 -23.98 -18.61
C THR A 447 -17.42 -22.87 -17.85
N LEU A 448 -16.96 -21.83 -18.54
CA LEU A 448 -16.29 -20.67 -17.93
C LEU A 448 -17.20 -19.92 -16.96
N LEU A 449 -18.49 -19.74 -17.31
CA LEU A 449 -19.48 -19.14 -16.42
C LEU A 449 -19.74 -19.99 -15.17
N LYS A 450 -19.77 -21.33 -15.29
CA LYS A 450 -19.87 -22.20 -14.12
C LYS A 450 -18.66 -22.10 -13.21
N VAL A 451 -17.46 -22.05 -13.79
CA VAL A 451 -16.21 -21.83 -13.01
C VAL A 451 -16.24 -20.49 -12.33
N SER A 452 -16.64 -19.43 -13.05
CA SER A 452 -16.75 -18.08 -12.50
C SER A 452 -17.79 -18.00 -11.36
N LEU A 453 -18.92 -18.72 -11.48
CA LEU A 453 -19.91 -18.79 -10.41
C LEU A 453 -19.35 -19.46 -9.15
N VAL A 454 -18.62 -20.57 -9.31
CA VAL A 454 -17.96 -21.25 -8.19
C VAL A 454 -16.94 -20.31 -7.54
N GLY A 455 -16.13 -19.60 -8.33
CA GLY A 455 -15.19 -18.60 -7.86
C GLY A 455 -15.88 -17.50 -7.06
N ALA A 456 -16.92 -16.87 -7.62
CA ALA A 456 -17.68 -15.82 -6.95
C ALA A 456 -18.30 -16.26 -5.61
N VAL A 457 -18.75 -17.52 -5.51
CA VAL A 457 -19.25 -18.08 -4.24
C VAL A 457 -18.12 -18.26 -3.24
N ILE A 458 -16.97 -18.80 -3.67
CA ILE A 458 -15.81 -19.01 -2.78
C ILE A 458 -15.30 -17.66 -2.24
N ASP A 459 -15.31 -16.59 -3.03
CA ASP A 459 -14.83 -15.25 -2.64
C ASP A 459 -15.67 -14.59 -1.52
N VAL A 460 -16.88 -15.06 -1.26
CA VAL A 460 -17.69 -14.58 -0.14
C VAL A 460 -17.11 -15.05 1.21
N PHE A 461 -16.59 -16.29 1.28
CA PHE A 461 -16.22 -16.91 2.54
C PHE A 461 -15.08 -16.20 3.30
N PRO A 462 -13.96 -15.78 2.68
CA PRO A 462 -12.87 -15.11 3.41
C PRO A 462 -13.37 -13.88 4.18
N TRP A 463 -14.27 -13.10 3.60
CA TRP A 463 -14.77 -11.86 4.17
C TRP A 463 -15.75 -12.05 5.34
N ILE A 464 -16.33 -13.25 5.48
CA ILE A 464 -17.12 -13.59 6.67
C ILE A 464 -16.22 -13.62 7.91
N PHE A 465 -14.95 -14.03 7.74
CA PHE A 465 -13.96 -14.14 8.81
C PHE A 465 -13.13 -12.88 9.02
N TYR A 466 -13.33 -11.84 8.20
CA TYR A 466 -12.67 -10.56 8.38
C TYR A 466 -13.33 -9.81 9.53
N ASP A 467 -12.61 -9.66 10.64
CA ASP A 467 -13.15 -9.16 11.91
C ASP A 467 -12.63 -7.74 12.29
N LEU A 468 -11.76 -7.13 11.50
CA LEU A 468 -11.28 -5.77 11.76
C LEU A 468 -12.38 -4.73 11.45
N SER A 469 -13.06 -4.26 12.51
CA SER A 469 -14.02 -3.16 12.42
C SER A 469 -13.31 -1.81 12.34
N ASP A 470 -14.05 -0.75 11.97
CA ASP A 470 -13.51 0.61 11.96
C ASP A 470 -13.07 1.05 13.38
N ALA A 471 -13.83 0.67 14.42
CA ALA A 471 -13.47 0.94 15.80
C ALA A 471 -12.17 0.23 16.21
N GLN A 472 -12.04 -1.06 15.88
CA GLN A 472 -10.82 -1.82 16.14
C GLN A 472 -9.61 -1.23 15.40
N GLN A 473 -9.77 -0.81 14.15
CA GLN A 473 -8.69 -0.19 13.40
C GLN A 473 -8.24 1.14 14.04
N LYS A 474 -9.19 1.97 14.49
CA LYS A 474 -8.87 3.22 15.21
C LYS A 474 -8.19 2.93 16.55
N SER A 475 -8.64 1.92 17.29
CA SER A 475 -8.00 1.51 18.55
C SER A 475 -6.57 1.04 18.32
N VAL A 476 -6.32 0.24 17.27
CA VAL A 476 -4.98 -0.20 16.86
C VAL A 476 -4.04 0.99 16.65
N ILE A 477 -4.49 2.01 15.93
CA ILE A 477 -3.69 3.22 15.69
C ILE A 477 -3.41 3.98 17.00
N ARG A 478 -4.41 4.15 17.87
CA ARG A 478 -4.22 4.81 19.18
C ARG A 478 -3.20 4.04 20.04
N ILE A 479 -3.30 2.72 20.09
CA ILE A 479 -2.36 1.87 20.84
C ILE A 479 -0.94 1.98 20.27
N ILE A 480 -0.77 1.95 18.93
CA ILE A 480 0.54 2.13 18.31
C ILE A 480 1.14 3.49 18.69
N ARG A 481 0.34 4.56 18.74
CA ARG A 481 0.79 5.90 19.15
C ARG A 481 1.24 5.93 20.60
N ILE A 482 0.42 5.41 21.51
CA ILE A 482 0.75 5.33 22.94
C ILE A 482 2.06 4.54 23.11
N ARG A 483 2.17 3.36 22.53
CA ARG A 483 3.41 2.56 22.58
C ARG A 483 4.63 3.33 22.06
N SER A 484 4.48 3.99 20.92
CA SER A 484 5.60 4.74 20.32
C SER A 484 5.99 5.96 21.14
N ALA A 485 5.01 6.67 21.71
CA ALA A 485 5.25 7.82 22.56
C ALA A 485 5.94 7.43 23.88
N VAL A 486 5.52 6.33 24.51
CA VAL A 486 6.16 5.80 25.72
C VAL A 486 7.61 5.38 25.44
N GLU A 487 7.86 4.64 24.36
CA GLU A 487 9.22 4.23 23.98
C GLU A 487 10.14 5.45 23.70
N ASP A 488 9.65 6.42 22.94
CA ASP A 488 10.42 7.60 22.56
C ASP A 488 10.62 8.58 23.74
N SER A 489 9.65 8.67 24.67
CA SER A 489 9.77 9.45 25.89
C SER A 489 10.90 8.91 26.78
N HIS A 490 10.93 7.59 27.01
CA HIS A 490 12.01 6.95 27.75
C HIS A 490 13.40 7.10 27.10
N ALA A 491 13.44 7.25 25.77
CA ALA A 491 14.66 7.48 25.03
C ALA A 491 15.03 8.98 24.91
N GLY A 492 14.19 9.90 25.39
CA GLY A 492 14.40 11.35 25.29
C GLY A 492 14.30 11.90 23.87
N VAL A 493 13.59 11.23 22.96
CA VAL A 493 13.47 11.60 21.52
C VAL A 493 12.01 11.77 21.07
N VAL A 494 11.07 11.82 21.98
CA VAL A 494 9.65 12.01 21.68
C VAL A 494 9.41 13.35 21.01
N SER A 495 8.60 13.37 19.94
CA SER A 495 8.14 14.63 19.33
C SER A 495 6.87 15.11 20.00
N ASP A 496 6.69 16.45 20.10
CA ASP A 496 5.48 17.03 20.68
C ASP A 496 4.21 16.57 19.95
N ASP A 497 4.24 16.41 18.61
CA ASP A 497 3.12 15.86 17.84
C ASP A 497 2.68 14.47 18.34
N LEU A 498 3.63 13.53 18.42
CA LEU A 498 3.35 12.16 18.84
C LEU A 498 2.90 12.09 20.31
N TYR A 499 3.54 12.91 21.15
CA TYR A 499 3.22 12.99 22.56
C TYR A 499 1.79 13.51 22.78
N CYS A 500 1.42 14.64 22.15
CA CYS A 500 0.07 15.19 22.22
C CYS A 500 -1.00 14.22 21.71
N GLU A 501 -0.75 13.55 20.56
CA GLU A 501 -1.66 12.55 20.04
C GLU A 501 -1.85 11.34 20.97
N ALA A 502 -0.80 10.92 21.65
CA ALA A 502 -0.86 9.83 22.62
C ALA A 502 -1.65 10.26 23.88
N CYS A 503 -1.41 11.47 24.39
CA CYS A 503 -2.16 12.03 25.52
C CYS A 503 -3.64 12.21 25.20
N GLU A 504 -3.98 12.68 23.99
CA GLU A 504 -5.37 12.79 23.54
C GLU A 504 -6.05 11.40 23.48
N ALA A 505 -5.33 10.37 23.02
CA ALA A 505 -5.84 9.01 22.99
C ALA A 505 -6.12 8.46 24.40
N VAL A 506 -5.27 8.77 25.38
CA VAL A 506 -5.45 8.40 26.79
C VAL A 506 -6.62 9.18 27.42
N SER A 507 -6.68 10.50 27.19
CA SER A 507 -7.77 11.35 27.68
C SER A 507 -9.13 10.90 27.14
N SER A 508 -9.22 10.60 25.84
CA SER A 508 -10.42 10.04 25.21
C SER A 508 -10.79 8.67 25.82
N MET A 509 -9.81 7.83 26.12
CA MET A 509 -10.07 6.56 26.80
C MET A 509 -10.72 6.79 28.17
N HIS A 510 -10.19 7.70 28.99
CA HIS A 510 -10.76 8.02 30.31
C HIS A 510 -12.17 8.62 30.23
N GLU A 511 -12.41 9.48 29.22
CA GLU A 511 -13.72 10.12 29.01
C GLU A 511 -14.82 9.09 28.70
N PHE A 512 -14.51 8.06 27.92
CA PHE A 512 -15.50 7.08 27.44
C PHE A 512 -15.45 5.74 28.19
N ASP A 513 -14.51 5.56 29.12
CA ASP A 513 -14.39 4.32 29.89
C ASP A 513 -15.59 4.07 30.80
N GLY A 514 -16.08 2.85 30.77
CA GLY A 514 -17.21 2.41 31.57
C GLY A 514 -18.57 2.98 31.18
N LEU A 515 -18.66 3.74 30.09
CA LEU A 515 -19.92 4.23 29.57
C LEU A 515 -20.65 3.17 28.75
N ASP A 516 -21.97 3.10 28.95
CA ASP A 516 -22.84 2.19 28.18
C ASP A 516 -23.13 2.71 26.77
N LYS A 517 -23.20 1.77 25.82
CA LYS A 517 -23.59 2.10 24.43
C LYS A 517 -25.03 2.60 24.40
N LYS A 518 -25.26 3.76 23.76
CA LYS A 518 -26.58 4.37 23.58
C LYS A 518 -27.39 3.65 22.49
N GLN A 519 -28.68 3.51 22.72
CA GLN A 519 -29.60 2.94 21.73
C GLN A 519 -29.94 3.96 20.64
N LYS A 520 -30.09 3.46 19.41
CA LYS A 520 -30.50 4.31 18.29
C LYS A 520 -31.95 4.73 18.44
N LEU A 521 -32.25 5.98 18.10
CA LEU A 521 -33.60 6.52 18.07
C LEU A 521 -34.41 5.88 16.93
N GLY A 522 -35.67 5.55 17.21
CA GLY A 522 -36.64 5.04 16.23
C GLY A 522 -37.09 6.13 15.21
N LYS A 523 -37.85 5.70 14.21
CA LYS A 523 -38.37 6.63 13.19
C LYS A 523 -39.41 7.58 13.73
N ASP A 524 -40.06 7.21 14.83
CA ASP A 524 -41.18 7.94 15.43
C ASP A 524 -40.72 8.93 16.53
N ASP A 525 -39.43 8.97 16.84
CA ASP A 525 -38.86 9.77 17.94
C ASP A 525 -38.59 11.26 17.52
N GLY A 526 -39.04 11.70 16.35
CA GLY A 526 -38.89 13.09 15.92
C GLY A 526 -38.78 13.30 14.41
N ASP A 527 -38.52 14.57 13.99
CA ASP A 527 -38.30 14.88 12.57
C ASP A 527 -37.13 14.08 11.97
N LYS A 528 -37.32 13.55 10.75
CA LYS A 528 -36.36 12.68 10.05
C LYS A 528 -34.93 13.22 9.98
N LYS A 529 -34.73 14.53 9.87
CA LYS A 529 -33.39 15.14 9.85
C LYS A 529 -32.75 15.10 11.23
N THR A 530 -33.50 15.45 12.28
CA THR A 530 -33.06 15.47 13.68
C THR A 530 -32.74 14.04 14.14
N VAL A 531 -33.60 13.06 13.85
CA VAL A 531 -33.39 11.64 14.18
C VAL A 531 -32.14 11.10 13.46
N LYS A 532 -31.93 11.46 12.19
CA LYS A 532 -30.75 11.06 11.42
C LYS A 532 -29.46 11.65 11.99
N GLN A 533 -29.48 12.90 12.41
CA GLN A 533 -28.31 13.57 13.01
C GLN A 533 -27.98 12.97 14.37
N LYS A 534 -28.97 12.82 15.25
CA LYS A 534 -28.79 12.19 16.57
C LYS A 534 -28.33 10.74 16.46
N ASN A 535 -28.84 9.96 15.52
CA ASN A 535 -28.39 8.60 15.29
C ASN A 535 -26.94 8.53 14.77
N LYS A 536 -26.47 9.57 14.08
CA LYS A 536 -25.07 9.70 13.70
C LYS A 536 -24.20 9.98 14.93
N GLU A 537 -24.59 10.90 15.76
CA GLU A 537 -23.92 11.23 17.03
C GLU A 537 -23.87 10.02 17.99
N ILE A 538 -24.99 9.27 18.09
CA ILE A 538 -25.03 8.02 18.84
C ILE A 538 -24.08 6.97 18.27
N LYS A 539 -23.96 6.87 16.95
CA LYS A 539 -23.01 5.94 16.33
C LYS A 539 -21.57 6.33 16.67
N GLU A 540 -21.22 7.59 16.54
CA GLU A 540 -19.89 8.12 16.87
C GLU A 540 -19.57 7.92 18.36
N PHE A 541 -20.51 8.20 19.25
CA PHE A 541 -20.37 7.95 20.68
C PHE A 541 -20.13 6.46 20.98
N ASN A 542 -20.93 5.57 20.43
CA ASN A 542 -20.81 4.13 20.66
C ASN A 542 -19.49 3.57 20.09
N GLU A 543 -18.98 4.16 19.01
CA GLU A 543 -17.68 3.83 18.45
C GLU A 543 -16.55 4.26 19.39
N GLU A 544 -16.62 5.45 20.00
CA GLU A 544 -15.63 5.93 20.97
C GLU A 544 -15.64 5.07 22.27
N VAL A 545 -16.82 4.67 22.76
CA VAL A 545 -16.92 3.74 23.88
C VAL A 545 -16.25 2.39 23.59
N GLU A 546 -16.42 1.86 22.38
CA GLU A 546 -15.77 0.62 21.97
C GLU A 546 -14.25 0.79 21.85
N ILE A 547 -13.79 1.89 21.27
CA ILE A 547 -12.36 2.22 21.16
C ILE A 547 -11.74 2.36 22.54
N ALA A 548 -12.38 3.08 23.46
CA ALA A 548 -11.90 3.27 24.84
C ALA A 548 -11.71 1.92 25.56
N SER A 549 -12.70 1.03 25.45
CA SER A 549 -12.62 -0.32 26.01
C SER A 549 -11.44 -1.13 25.45
N LEU A 550 -11.18 -1.06 24.15
CA LEU A 550 -10.07 -1.76 23.51
C LEU A 550 -8.71 -1.17 23.91
N VAL A 551 -8.59 0.15 23.98
CA VAL A 551 -7.36 0.83 24.42
C VAL A 551 -7.06 0.48 25.88
N LYS A 552 -8.09 0.54 26.75
CA LYS A 552 -7.95 0.17 28.15
C LYS A 552 -7.49 -1.28 28.32
N SER A 553 -8.05 -2.21 27.56
CA SER A 553 -7.64 -3.61 27.62
C SER A 553 -6.14 -3.81 27.30
N GLU A 554 -5.60 -2.99 26.42
CA GLU A 554 -4.18 -3.02 26.11
C GLU A 554 -3.30 -2.39 27.22
N LEU A 555 -3.76 -1.31 27.83
CA LEU A 555 -3.06 -0.70 28.98
C LEU A 555 -3.01 -1.63 30.18
N LEU A 556 -4.06 -2.44 30.38
CA LEU A 556 -4.13 -3.45 31.42
C LEU A 556 -3.39 -4.76 31.10
N ARG A 557 -2.74 -4.86 29.95
CA ARG A 557 -2.07 -6.08 29.46
C ARG A 557 -1.10 -6.70 30.45
N TYR A 558 -0.31 -5.88 31.13
CA TYR A 558 0.70 -6.35 32.09
C TYR A 558 0.14 -6.63 33.50
N THR A 559 -1.14 -6.40 33.74
CA THR A 559 -1.81 -6.67 35.01
C THR A 559 -2.41 -8.07 35.10
N THR A 560 -2.55 -8.80 33.98
CA THR A 560 -2.98 -10.20 33.94
C THR A 560 -1.94 -11.11 34.59
N GLU A 561 -2.30 -12.33 34.98
CA GLU A 561 -1.33 -13.30 35.52
C GLU A 561 -0.17 -13.57 34.54
N PHE A 562 -0.52 -13.79 33.27
CA PHE A 562 0.50 -13.93 32.23
C PHE A 562 1.33 -12.67 32.13
N GLY A 563 0.70 -11.51 32.07
CA GLY A 563 1.36 -10.20 31.90
C GLY A 563 2.37 -9.92 33.03
N LYS A 564 2.00 -10.17 34.28
CA LYS A 564 2.90 -10.03 35.42
C LYS A 564 4.11 -10.98 35.34
N ALA A 565 3.86 -12.27 35.02
CA ALA A 565 4.94 -13.25 34.85
C ALA A 565 5.87 -12.90 33.70
N PHE A 566 5.30 -12.43 32.60
CA PHE A 566 6.07 -11.99 31.42
C PHE A 566 6.90 -10.73 31.71
N ARG A 567 6.33 -9.75 32.42
CA ARG A 567 7.04 -8.56 32.87
C ARG A 567 8.22 -8.93 33.78
N ALA A 568 7.99 -9.75 34.78
CA ALA A 568 9.04 -10.23 35.70
C ALA A 568 10.17 -10.97 34.94
N TYR A 569 9.82 -11.75 33.90
CA TYR A 569 10.79 -12.37 33.01
C TYR A 569 11.63 -11.33 32.27
N CYS A 570 10.99 -10.30 31.70
CA CYS A 570 11.69 -9.23 30.97
C CYS A 570 12.59 -8.39 31.92
N GLU A 571 12.12 -8.06 33.11
CA GLU A 571 12.88 -7.35 34.15
C GLU A 571 14.10 -8.15 34.60
N ASN A 572 13.95 -9.44 34.82
CA ASN A 572 15.05 -10.33 35.15
C ASN A 572 16.10 -10.36 34.03
N LEU A 573 15.69 -10.50 32.78
CA LEU A 573 16.63 -10.51 31.65
C LEU A 573 17.41 -9.20 31.55
N THR A 574 16.74 -8.06 31.74
CA THR A 574 17.38 -6.73 31.63
C THR A 574 18.21 -6.36 32.86
N SER A 575 17.97 -6.98 34.03
CA SER A 575 18.74 -6.74 35.26
C SER A 575 20.22 -7.13 35.14
N TYR A 576 20.55 -8.08 34.27
CA TYR A 576 21.94 -8.47 34.02
C TYR A 576 22.74 -7.45 33.20
N GLY A 577 22.08 -6.45 32.62
CA GLY A 577 22.72 -5.47 31.79
C GLY A 577 23.17 -5.98 30.42
N GLU A 578 23.55 -5.06 29.55
CA GLU A 578 23.84 -5.34 28.14
C GLU A 578 25.11 -6.15 27.89
N ASN A 579 26.05 -6.11 28.82
CA ASN A 579 27.32 -6.85 28.71
C ASN A 579 27.24 -8.31 29.12
N ASP A 580 26.34 -8.63 30.04
CA ASP A 580 26.33 -9.92 30.73
C ASP A 580 25.14 -10.82 30.39
N PHE A 581 24.05 -10.29 29.82
CA PHE A 581 22.83 -11.05 29.58
C PHE A 581 23.05 -12.36 28.80
N TYR A 582 23.97 -12.39 27.87
CA TYR A 582 24.23 -13.58 27.04
C TYR A 582 24.98 -14.71 27.80
N LYS A 583 25.62 -14.42 28.92
CA LYS A 583 26.28 -15.40 29.77
C LYS A 583 25.28 -16.32 30.50
N TYR A 584 24.05 -15.86 30.65
CA TYR A 584 22.98 -16.53 31.40
C TYR A 584 21.91 -17.17 30.50
N SER A 585 22.30 -17.55 29.30
CA SER A 585 21.36 -18.02 28.27
C SER A 585 20.51 -19.23 28.69
N GLU A 586 21.04 -20.17 29.47
CA GLU A 586 20.30 -21.34 29.93
C GLU A 586 19.22 -20.97 30.95
N VAL A 587 19.54 -20.07 31.88
CA VAL A 587 18.58 -19.54 32.86
C VAL A 587 17.40 -18.87 32.18
N PHE A 588 17.66 -18.07 31.13
CA PHE A 588 16.60 -17.40 30.39
C PHE A 588 15.75 -18.36 29.56
N VAL A 589 16.33 -19.45 29.04
CA VAL A 589 15.56 -20.49 28.36
C VAL A 589 14.61 -21.18 29.34
N GLU A 590 15.09 -21.60 30.51
CA GLU A 590 14.27 -22.21 31.55
C GLU A 590 13.15 -21.26 32.01
N ALA A 591 13.48 -20.01 32.34
CA ALA A 591 12.51 -19.01 32.72
C ALA A 591 11.43 -18.75 31.64
N SER A 592 11.84 -18.72 30.37
CA SER A 592 10.89 -18.54 29.26
C SER A 592 9.93 -19.72 29.09
N LEU A 593 10.41 -20.94 29.35
CA LEU A 593 9.58 -22.15 29.30
C LEU A 593 8.61 -22.24 30.49
N ALA A 594 8.99 -21.69 31.64
CA ALA A 594 8.18 -21.64 32.85
C ALA A 594 7.04 -20.60 32.75
N LEU A 595 7.04 -19.70 31.77
CA LEU A 595 5.96 -18.74 31.55
C LEU A 595 4.59 -19.47 31.40
N PRO A 596 3.50 -18.92 31.95
CA PRO A 596 2.14 -19.46 31.77
C PRO A 596 1.80 -19.63 30.29
N GLN A 597 0.86 -20.51 29.96
CA GLN A 597 0.52 -20.82 28.56
C GLN A 597 -0.18 -19.67 27.82
N GLY A 598 -0.65 -18.66 28.54
CA GLY A 598 -1.45 -17.58 27.99
C GLY A 598 -2.87 -18.03 27.62
N GLU A 599 -3.84 -17.21 27.89
CA GLU A 599 -5.25 -17.50 27.62
C GLU A 599 -5.60 -17.12 26.17
N ASN A 600 -5.17 -15.95 25.74
CA ASN A 600 -5.46 -15.39 24.40
C ASN A 600 -4.32 -15.62 23.40
N LYS A 601 -4.58 -15.32 22.15
CA LYS A 601 -3.62 -15.51 21.05
C LYS A 601 -2.37 -14.61 21.18
N GLU A 602 -2.54 -13.42 21.73
CA GLU A 602 -1.43 -12.47 21.91
C GLU A 602 -0.46 -12.96 22.97
N GLU A 603 -0.96 -13.41 24.11
CA GLU A 603 -0.13 -13.97 25.18
C GLU A 603 0.62 -15.22 24.73
N LYS A 604 -0.05 -16.10 23.95
CA LYS A 604 0.61 -17.26 23.33
C LYS A 604 1.75 -16.86 22.38
N ASN A 605 1.54 -15.80 21.60
CA ASN A 605 2.58 -15.27 20.72
C ASN A 605 3.74 -14.66 21.51
N LEU A 606 3.47 -13.86 22.53
CA LEU A 606 4.51 -13.30 23.41
C LEU A 606 5.34 -14.38 24.08
N ARG A 607 4.69 -15.46 24.58
CA ARG A 607 5.39 -16.61 25.14
C ARG A 607 6.30 -17.27 24.11
N ALA A 608 5.81 -17.48 22.88
CA ALA A 608 6.60 -18.05 21.80
C ALA A 608 7.80 -17.17 21.42
N ASP A 609 7.61 -15.87 21.42
CA ASP A 609 8.66 -14.89 21.15
C ASP A 609 9.69 -14.84 22.27
N ALA A 610 9.27 -14.90 23.54
CA ALA A 610 10.16 -14.99 24.69
C ALA A 610 11.08 -16.24 24.58
N ILE A 611 10.49 -17.41 24.29
CA ILE A 611 11.23 -18.65 24.12
C ILE A 611 12.23 -18.57 22.95
N ARG A 612 11.81 -17.99 21.83
CA ARG A 612 12.67 -17.80 20.64
C ARG A 612 13.82 -16.86 20.94
N ASN A 613 13.56 -15.74 21.62
CA ASN A 613 14.57 -14.77 22.00
C ASN A 613 15.55 -15.31 23.04
N ALA A 614 15.08 -16.06 24.03
CA ALA A 614 15.94 -16.74 25.00
C ALA A 614 16.91 -17.71 24.32
N LYS A 615 16.42 -18.51 23.36
CA LYS A 615 17.27 -19.39 22.55
C LYS A 615 18.26 -18.63 21.66
N ALA A 616 17.91 -17.43 21.21
CA ALA A 616 18.77 -16.60 20.37
C ALA A 616 19.93 -15.98 21.18
N ILE A 617 19.81 -15.78 22.49
CA ILE A 617 20.87 -15.25 23.37
C ILE A 617 22.13 -16.10 23.27
N SER A 618 22.01 -17.42 23.36
CA SER A 618 23.16 -18.33 23.24
C SER A 618 23.87 -18.23 21.90
N LYS A 619 23.11 -18.02 20.82
CA LYS A 619 23.66 -17.85 19.47
C LYS A 619 24.33 -16.48 19.27
N SER A 620 23.93 -15.47 20.03
CA SER A 620 24.47 -14.11 19.91
C SER A 620 25.82 -13.94 20.62
N SER A 621 26.21 -14.81 21.54
CA SER A 621 27.43 -14.72 22.31
C SER A 621 28.68 -14.55 21.45
N LYS A 622 28.88 -15.40 20.41
CA LYS A 622 30.00 -15.28 19.46
C LYS A 622 29.99 -13.97 18.67
N SER A 623 28.77 -13.48 18.32
CA SER A 623 28.61 -12.24 17.59
C SER A 623 28.87 -11.03 18.50
N VAL A 624 28.46 -11.09 19.76
CA VAL A 624 28.75 -10.08 20.78
C VAL A 624 30.27 -9.93 20.93
N ALA A 625 30.98 -11.02 21.19
CA ALA A 625 32.44 -11.01 21.34
C ALA A 625 33.17 -10.48 20.09
N LYS A 626 32.65 -10.77 18.89
CA LYS A 626 33.26 -10.32 17.64
C LYS A 626 33.03 -8.81 17.37
N TYR A 627 31.83 -8.31 17.65
CA TYR A 627 31.48 -6.93 17.30
C TYR A 627 31.77 -5.93 18.43
N PHE A 628 31.82 -6.39 19.66
CA PHE A 628 32.07 -5.60 20.86
C PHE A 628 33.15 -6.24 21.73
N PRO A 629 34.41 -6.31 21.25
CA PRO A 629 35.50 -7.00 21.96
C PRO A 629 35.84 -6.36 23.31
N ASN A 630 35.53 -5.06 23.47
CA ASN A 630 35.81 -4.29 24.70
C ASN A 630 34.53 -4.07 25.54
N GLY A 631 33.48 -4.87 25.32
CA GLY A 631 32.17 -4.70 25.92
C GLY A 631 31.20 -3.96 24.99
N VAL A 632 29.89 -4.12 25.26
CA VAL A 632 28.84 -3.52 24.44
C VAL A 632 28.76 -2.01 24.69
N THR A 633 28.91 -1.23 23.63
CA THR A 633 28.62 0.21 23.69
C THR A 633 27.13 0.40 23.47
N VAL A 634 26.47 0.98 24.47
CA VAL A 634 25.04 1.27 24.40
C VAL A 634 24.78 2.31 23.32
N PHE A 635 23.77 2.07 22.49
CA PHE A 635 23.38 3.01 21.45
C PHE A 635 22.49 4.10 22.05
N ASP A 636 22.96 5.36 22.02
CA ASP A 636 22.18 6.51 22.46
C ASP A 636 21.34 7.07 21.30
N SER A 637 20.02 6.91 21.41
CA SER A 637 19.07 7.39 20.41
C SER A 637 18.97 8.92 20.39
N ALA A 638 19.16 9.60 21.55
CA ALA A 638 19.11 11.06 21.62
C ALA A 638 20.34 11.70 20.98
N GLU A 639 21.53 11.11 21.19
CA GLU A 639 22.75 11.55 20.53
C GLU A 639 22.67 11.30 19.01
N TYR A 640 22.11 10.15 18.61
CA TYR A 640 21.92 9.84 17.20
C TYR A 640 21.00 10.82 16.49
N GLU A 641 19.89 11.25 17.11
CA GLU A 641 18.99 12.24 16.52
C GLU A 641 19.66 13.60 16.33
N LYS A 642 20.52 14.03 17.23
CA LYS A 642 21.30 15.28 17.10
C LYS A 642 22.21 15.29 15.88
N LEU A 643 22.64 14.13 15.37
CA LEU A 643 23.47 14.07 14.17
C LEU A 643 22.72 14.56 12.92
N TYR A 644 21.40 14.55 12.92
CA TYR A 644 20.60 15.08 11.83
C TYR A 644 20.54 16.62 11.82
N ASP A 645 20.83 17.26 12.94
CA ASP A 645 20.83 18.73 13.09
C ASP A 645 22.18 19.36 12.72
N LEU A 646 23.18 18.52 12.36
CA LEU A 646 24.46 19.02 11.87
C LEU A 646 24.28 19.90 10.62
N PRO A 647 25.08 20.98 10.48
CA PRO A 647 24.93 21.94 9.38
C PRO A 647 25.14 21.32 8.00
N GLU A 648 24.39 21.82 7.01
CA GLU A 648 24.40 21.34 5.62
C GLU A 648 24.61 22.46 4.57
N GLU A 649 25.11 23.59 4.98
CA GLU A 649 25.21 24.79 4.12
C GLU A 649 26.22 24.58 2.99
N THR A 650 27.40 24.03 3.29
CA THR A 650 28.46 23.78 2.30
C THR A 650 28.49 22.33 1.81
N LYS A 651 29.12 22.09 0.64
CA LYS A 651 29.34 20.73 0.12
C LYS A 651 30.18 19.86 1.06
N GLU A 652 31.15 20.46 1.73
CA GLU A 652 32.03 19.78 2.67
C GLU A 652 31.29 19.38 3.93
N GLN A 653 30.47 20.27 4.50
CA GLN A 653 29.63 19.99 5.67
C GLN A 653 28.62 18.85 5.35
N ARG A 654 28.00 18.86 4.17
CA ARG A 654 27.11 17.76 3.73
C ARG A 654 27.84 16.43 3.60
N ALA A 655 29.05 16.44 3.05
CA ALA A 655 29.86 15.22 2.90
C ALA A 655 30.26 14.65 4.27
N GLU A 656 30.69 15.50 5.20
CA GLU A 656 31.08 15.10 6.55
C GLU A 656 29.87 14.61 7.36
N LYS A 657 28.75 15.31 7.34
CA LYS A 657 27.48 14.85 7.95
C LYS A 657 27.08 13.47 7.43
N ASN A 658 27.10 13.25 6.11
CA ASN A 658 26.78 11.97 5.50
C ASN A 658 27.75 10.86 5.94
N ARG A 659 29.02 11.19 6.12
CA ARG A 659 30.04 10.23 6.60
C ARG A 659 29.77 9.82 8.05
N ILE A 660 29.47 10.79 8.91
CA ILE A 660 29.13 10.58 10.33
C ILE A 660 27.86 9.73 10.43
N LEU A 661 26.79 10.12 9.74
CA LEU A 661 25.52 9.38 9.71
C LEU A 661 25.68 7.96 9.19
N LYS A 662 26.52 7.75 8.16
CA LYS A 662 26.80 6.41 7.63
C LYS A 662 27.49 5.53 8.66
N LYS A 663 28.45 6.08 9.43
CA LYS A 663 29.12 5.37 10.50
C LYS A 663 28.15 5.03 11.63
N ALA A 664 27.38 6.01 12.12
CA ALA A 664 26.39 5.84 13.18
C ALA A 664 25.30 4.82 12.80
N ASN A 665 24.79 4.86 11.56
CA ASN A 665 23.85 3.88 11.05
C ASN A 665 24.41 2.44 11.03
N LYS A 666 25.70 2.30 10.71
CA LYS A 666 26.36 0.99 10.73
C LYS A 666 26.50 0.46 12.16
N GLU A 667 26.84 1.31 13.10
CA GLU A 667 26.94 0.97 14.52
C GLU A 667 25.56 0.63 15.09
N ARG A 668 24.55 1.46 14.84
CA ARG A 668 23.15 1.21 15.21
C ARG A 668 22.67 -0.18 14.72
N LYS A 669 22.93 -0.48 13.45
CA LYS A 669 22.52 -1.76 12.87
C LYS A 669 23.25 -2.96 13.51
N ARG A 670 24.53 -2.82 13.81
CA ARG A 670 25.29 -3.86 14.50
C ARG A 670 24.76 -4.11 15.90
N TYR A 671 24.58 -3.05 16.65
CA TYR A 671 24.02 -3.10 18.00
C TYR A 671 22.63 -3.76 17.98
N GLY A 672 21.70 -3.25 17.15
CA GLY A 672 20.35 -3.81 17.05
C GLY A 672 20.31 -5.29 16.69
N ASN A 673 21.14 -5.75 15.73
CA ASN A 673 21.16 -7.16 15.33
C ASN A 673 21.69 -8.09 16.43
N VAL A 674 22.68 -7.65 17.19
CA VAL A 674 23.32 -8.47 18.22
C VAL A 674 22.53 -8.44 19.52
N MET A 675 22.02 -7.25 19.88
CA MET A 675 21.31 -7.01 21.14
C MET A 675 19.79 -7.26 21.06
N LYS A 676 19.30 -7.76 19.96
CA LYS A 676 17.87 -7.93 19.70
C LYS A 676 17.07 -8.62 20.83
N PRO A 677 17.53 -9.75 21.40
CA PRO A 677 16.81 -10.39 22.51
C PRO A 677 16.73 -9.52 23.78
N PHE A 678 17.80 -8.80 24.06
CA PHE A 678 17.84 -7.87 25.19
C PHE A 678 16.91 -6.65 24.95
N LEU A 679 16.98 -6.08 23.76
CA LEU A 679 16.14 -4.94 23.38
C LEU A 679 14.65 -5.30 23.37
N PHE A 680 14.31 -6.53 23.03
CA PHE A 680 12.95 -7.03 23.15
C PHE A 680 12.47 -6.98 24.60
N ALA A 681 13.24 -7.50 25.54
CA ALA A 681 12.88 -7.48 26.95
C ALA A 681 12.84 -6.04 27.50
N LYS A 682 13.85 -5.22 27.21
CA LYS A 682 13.92 -3.81 27.61
C LYS A 682 12.70 -3.03 27.13
N ARG A 683 12.27 -3.25 25.90
CA ARG A 683 11.08 -2.63 25.33
C ARG A 683 9.83 -2.95 26.15
N HIS A 684 9.61 -4.21 26.49
CA HIS A 684 8.44 -4.62 27.28
C HIS A 684 8.47 -4.07 28.71
N VAL A 685 9.65 -3.95 29.32
CA VAL A 685 9.81 -3.31 30.63
C VAL A 685 9.43 -1.82 30.56
N ILE A 686 9.93 -1.11 29.53
CA ILE A 686 9.61 0.31 29.31
C ILE A 686 8.11 0.51 29.09
N LEU A 687 7.48 -0.32 28.25
CA LEU A 687 6.05 -0.22 27.98
C LEU A 687 5.24 -0.49 29.25
N ALA A 688 5.61 -1.53 30.02
CA ALA A 688 4.92 -1.83 31.26
C ALA A 688 5.01 -0.67 32.27
N ALA A 689 6.21 -0.09 32.46
CA ALA A 689 6.40 1.06 33.34
C ALA A 689 5.60 2.28 32.84
N GLY A 690 5.65 2.59 31.53
CA GLY A 690 4.88 3.69 30.96
C GLY A 690 3.37 3.52 31.06
N TYR A 691 2.86 2.30 31.05
CA TYR A 691 1.43 2.02 31.24
C TYR A 691 1.01 2.09 32.73
N ASP A 692 1.89 1.74 33.66
CA ASP A 692 1.65 1.92 35.10
C ASP A 692 1.59 3.41 35.48
N GLU A 693 2.35 4.24 34.77
CA GLU A 693 2.49 5.69 35.01
C GLU A 693 1.76 6.53 33.97
N ILE A 694 0.70 5.99 33.34
CA ILE A 694 0.06 6.63 32.20
C ILE A 694 -0.55 7.99 32.54
N ASP A 695 -1.01 8.19 33.77
CA ASP A 695 -1.56 9.45 34.23
C ASP A 695 -0.45 10.50 34.38
N THR A 696 0.68 10.12 34.94
CA THR A 696 1.89 10.96 35.04
C THR A 696 2.47 11.26 33.65
N PHE A 697 2.36 10.30 32.72
CA PHE A 697 2.79 10.50 31.35
C PHE A 697 2.06 11.66 30.66
N THR A 698 0.80 11.93 31.02
CA THR A 698 -0.01 13.02 30.44
C THR A 698 0.17 14.39 31.11
N GLU A 699 0.87 14.50 32.21
CA GLU A 699 1.04 15.76 32.99
C GLU A 699 1.65 16.93 32.17
N ASN A 700 2.52 16.62 31.22
CA ASN A 700 3.20 17.65 30.41
C ASN A 700 2.45 17.99 29.10
N TYR A 701 1.17 17.60 28.98
CA TYR A 701 0.38 17.81 27.76
C TYR A 701 0.28 19.28 27.38
N ASP A 702 -0.11 20.15 28.33
CA ASP A 702 -0.34 21.58 28.04
C ASP A 702 0.93 22.28 27.56
N GLU A 703 2.09 21.94 28.14
CA GLU A 703 3.38 22.49 27.71
C GLU A 703 3.78 22.03 26.32
N SER A 704 3.62 20.75 26.05
CA SER A 704 3.92 20.17 24.73
C SER A 704 2.96 20.67 23.66
N PHE A 705 1.70 20.84 23.99
CA PHE A 705 0.69 21.41 23.10
C PHE A 705 0.99 22.88 22.77
N ALA A 706 1.36 23.67 23.78
CA ALA A 706 1.75 25.05 23.55
C ALA A 706 3.00 25.18 22.65
N ARG A 707 4.01 24.30 22.81
CA ARG A 707 5.18 24.25 21.92
C ARG A 707 4.77 23.90 20.49
N LEU A 708 3.87 22.93 20.34
CA LEU A 708 3.35 22.50 19.04
C LEU A 708 2.58 23.61 18.33
N GLU A 709 1.69 24.31 19.04
CA GLU A 709 0.98 25.48 18.48
C GLU A 709 1.94 26.58 18.06
N ALA A 710 2.93 26.90 18.89
CA ALA A 710 3.94 27.90 18.57
C ALA A 710 4.78 27.51 17.33
N GLU A 711 5.10 26.23 17.17
CA GLU A 711 5.79 25.74 15.97
C GLU A 711 4.92 25.84 14.71
N HIS A 712 3.64 25.47 14.81
CA HIS A 712 2.68 25.60 13.71
C HIS A 712 2.50 27.06 13.29
N GLU A 713 2.35 27.97 14.25
CA GLU A 713 2.23 29.41 13.99
C GLU A 713 3.52 29.98 13.35
N ARG A 714 4.69 29.60 13.86
CA ARG A 714 5.96 29.96 13.23
C ARG A 714 6.05 29.51 11.80
N LYS A 715 5.74 28.24 11.51
CA LYS A 715 5.73 27.69 10.15
C LYS A 715 4.71 28.40 9.25
N ARG A 716 3.56 28.80 9.80
CA ARG A 716 2.57 29.59 9.08
C ARG A 716 3.12 30.95 8.70
N LEU A 717 3.71 31.67 9.65
CA LEU A 717 4.31 33.00 9.44
C LEU A 717 5.48 32.94 8.44
N GLU A 718 6.36 31.96 8.54
CA GLU A 718 7.46 31.74 7.58
C GLU A 718 6.92 31.51 6.17
N THR A 719 5.85 30.71 6.05
CA THR A 719 5.21 30.43 4.76
C THR A 719 4.55 31.69 4.17
N GLU A 720 3.93 32.52 5.00
CA GLU A 720 3.32 33.80 4.58
C GLU A 720 4.40 34.81 4.17
N ARG A 721 5.53 34.93 4.89
CA ARG A 721 6.68 35.74 4.54
C ARG A 721 7.29 35.33 3.21
N ALA A 722 7.57 34.03 3.02
CA ALA A 722 8.09 33.50 1.76
C ALA A 722 7.13 33.72 0.58
N ALA A 723 5.82 33.66 0.81
CA ALA A 723 4.83 33.99 -0.21
C ALA A 723 4.77 35.47 -0.56
N ALA A 724 4.95 36.36 0.44
CA ALA A 724 5.03 37.81 0.23
C ALA A 724 6.31 38.19 -0.53
N GLU A 725 7.47 37.62 -0.17
CA GLU A 725 8.74 37.82 -0.86
C GLU A 725 8.67 37.42 -2.33
N ARG A 726 8.12 36.23 -2.61
CA ARG A 726 7.90 35.77 -4.02
C ARG A 726 6.98 36.69 -4.79
N LYS A 727 5.93 37.25 -4.17
CA LYS A 727 5.07 38.25 -4.80
C LYS A 727 5.81 39.54 -5.10
N ALA A 728 6.64 40.01 -4.17
CA ALA A 728 7.46 41.19 -4.35
C ALA A 728 8.51 41.04 -5.46
N GLU A 729 9.19 39.87 -5.50
CA GLU A 729 10.13 39.52 -6.58
C GLU A 729 9.42 39.43 -7.94
N ALA A 730 8.24 38.80 -8.01
CA ALA A 730 7.47 38.74 -9.25
C ALA A 730 6.98 40.12 -9.72
N ALA A 731 6.61 41.02 -8.78
CA ALA A 731 6.26 42.39 -9.10
C ALA A 731 7.46 43.18 -9.60
N ASN A 732 8.66 43.02 -8.99
CA ASN A 732 9.88 43.63 -9.43
C ASN A 732 10.34 43.14 -10.82
N ARG A 733 10.28 41.85 -11.07
CA ARG A 733 10.52 41.27 -12.42
C ARG A 733 9.56 41.84 -13.48
N ARG A 734 8.26 41.99 -13.15
CA ARG A 734 7.30 42.61 -14.08
C ARG A 734 7.61 44.09 -14.34
N LYS A 735 8.14 44.84 -13.35
CA LYS A 735 8.59 46.22 -13.55
C LYS A 735 9.87 46.32 -14.38
N SER A 736 10.80 45.36 -14.23
CA SER A 736 12.04 45.34 -15.01
C SER A 736 11.82 44.92 -16.48
N LEU A 737 10.77 44.10 -16.75
CA LEU A 737 10.38 43.71 -18.13
C LEU A 737 9.54 44.79 -18.85
N LYS A 738 9.07 45.84 -18.14
CA LYS A 738 8.33 46.97 -18.72
C LYS A 738 9.23 48.20 -18.92
N LYS A 739 10.46 48.19 -18.46
CA LYS A 739 11.53 49.11 -18.84
C LYS A 739 12.37 48.50 -19.94
#